data_01e07026b50edbb57c9f3856d1f21abe
#
_entry.id   01e07026b50edbb57c9f3856d1f21abe
#
_cell.length_a   1.000
_cell.length_b   1.000
_cell.length_c   1.000
_cell.angle_alpha   90.00
_cell.angle_beta   90.00
_cell.angle_gamma   90.00
#
_symmetry.space_group_name_H-M   'P 1'
#
loop_
_entity.id
_entity.type
_entity.pdbx_description
1 polymer ?
#
loop_
_entity_poly.entity_id
_entity_poly.type
_entity_poly.pdbx_seq_one_letter_code
_entity_poly.pdbx_strand_id
1 'polypeptide(L)'
;MPQQSLITKTLTAQAITPPAQNSLNVKLFRKILLLSPLLFWELLGLEVSSVKAVENLQCPVISREEVDTNALKREIANYSATLRVYPSDLGTIKLYLQRGMAREKINDQNGAIDDFSQYIWYSNYNAPAFKDRQLLAQAYYQRGVLKLAMVIEGEKTPIAAEEIPVIEEKTPIVEEIPVIEEETPLIERESRIKDQHQLKLLEAARSDFQQAFKYNPNKSEVYFNLAIIASLLNHQSLALDYYQRFIGYETEDYRGYYHRGQLYSQWGNYAEAIKDYDLAILYKPDLIEGYYNRAIALEKIGGKREAFKDYKIVLKCSPKLFLAKNAPSSYQNRARVQIEMADEEVELANLSSNSLSGYQTAIEYYNGAIKDLALVIRINPNYDKIPHSRAFLKRGYAHLRLNNNQGAIQDYNQAIYLQPQDAKAYVYRGLMRANKYQEYAGALEDFTAAVARNRHDAAANYHRGLVLYKLGRYQEAVDNYNIALAQDDGINTPSFTSRSVCSENIRESADRNYFYNSRETDFRPNYNVSCHAQARGDAYFALKNFAAAERDYTTYIVAHPNDPEGYHKRANARFEKGDKQGAIEDYNVFLQKVRDARIFYSRGNSSADVGDDQGAIADYLQSLSINPIDVTAYSNRGNARTDTATIPDNVQVTPRISENPIAYNNRGIIRRQTGDKEGALEDLDKAISLNSNNPIAYNNRGVIRFDLGNNTGALEDLNMAISLQSNYAEAYYNRGLVKEKIGDKKAAIADYQLAITYQPNYGEAYYNLALATYDDKNPSSRVASLNYLQKAANALIKTGNLELYERAVEWMLKMQ
;
A
#
# COMPACT_ATOMS: atom_id res chain seq x y z
N MET A 1 -34.98 23.51 19.90
CA MET A 1 -35.06 24.90 20.31
C MET A 1 -35.48 24.96 21.75
N PRO A 2 -34.92 25.78 22.66
CA PRO A 2 -33.81 26.72 22.48
C PRO A 2 -32.68 26.47 23.52
N GLN A 3 -31.43 26.71 23.15
CA GLN A 3 -30.30 27.08 24.03
C GLN A 3 -29.05 27.35 23.16
N GLN A 4 -29.11 28.42 22.40
CA GLN A 4 -27.97 29.12 21.85
C GLN A 4 -28.24 30.62 22.01
N SER A 5 -27.99 31.14 23.16
CA SER A 5 -27.84 32.58 23.36
C SER A 5 -27.39 32.83 24.79
N LEU A 6 -26.12 32.75 25.07
CA LEU A 6 -25.51 33.36 26.29
C LEU A 6 -23.99 33.19 26.28
N ILE A 7 -23.26 33.67 25.27
CA ILE A 7 -21.81 33.97 25.37
C ILE A 7 -21.39 34.98 24.27
N THR A 8 -22.15 36.03 24.08
CA THR A 8 -21.72 37.16 23.24
C THR A 8 -22.18 38.49 23.85
N LYS A 9 -21.75 38.78 25.06
CA LYS A 9 -21.72 40.17 25.60
C LYS A 9 -20.77 40.16 26.80
N THR A 10 -19.63 40.73 26.62
CA THR A 10 -18.67 41.39 27.54
C THR A 10 -17.23 41.06 27.18
N LEU A 11 -16.69 41.91 26.31
CA LEU A 11 -15.26 42.26 26.28
C LEU A 11 -15.10 43.55 25.47
N THR A 12 -15.58 44.65 26.07
CA THR A 12 -15.13 45.98 25.69
C THR A 12 -13.91 46.34 26.52
N ALA A 13 -12.99 47.00 25.86
CA ALA A 13 -11.67 47.40 26.30
C ALA A 13 -11.63 48.07 27.68
N GLN A 14 -10.74 47.57 28.54
CA GLN A 14 -10.07 48.39 29.56
C GLN A 14 -8.61 47.99 29.66
N ALA A 15 -7.73 48.96 29.58
CA ALA A 15 -6.31 48.91 29.77
C ALA A 15 -5.96 48.30 31.13
N ILE A 16 -5.08 47.29 31.16
CA ILE A 16 -4.56 46.72 32.40
C ILE A 16 -3.04 46.75 32.34
N THR A 17 -2.49 47.54 33.28
CA THR A 17 -1.09 47.47 33.76
C THR A 17 -0.80 46.08 34.39
N PRO A 18 0.43 45.59 34.39
CA PRO A 18 0.70 44.24 34.79
C PRO A 18 0.85 44.07 36.30
N PRO A 19 0.30 43.01 36.89
CA PRO A 19 0.77 42.48 38.16
C PRO A 19 1.44 41.11 38.02
N ALA A 20 2.27 40.85 39.01
CA ALA A 20 3.22 39.74 39.17
C ALA A 20 2.63 38.32 39.08
N GLN A 21 3.47 37.44 38.58
CA GLN A 21 3.62 36.01 38.84
C GLN A 21 2.45 35.22 39.40
N ASN A 22 1.86 34.34 38.57
CA ASN A 22 1.24 33.12 39.06
C ASN A 22 1.58 31.94 38.12
N SER A 23 2.23 30.94 38.71
CA SER A 23 2.83 29.76 38.06
C SER A 23 1.81 28.77 37.45
N LEU A 24 0.54 29.04 37.44
CA LEU A 24 -0.50 28.18 36.85
C LEU A 24 -0.75 28.44 35.38
N ASN A 25 -0.50 29.65 34.90
CA ASN A 25 -0.77 30.02 33.50
C ASN A 25 0.31 29.58 32.51
N VAL A 26 1.51 29.30 32.99
CA VAL A 26 2.64 28.84 32.08
C VAL A 26 2.46 27.39 31.64
N LYS A 27 1.82 26.55 32.42
CA LYS A 27 1.50 25.15 32.04
C LYS A 27 0.33 25.05 31.04
N LEU A 28 -0.62 25.98 31.10
CA LEU A 28 -1.73 26.05 30.16
C LEU A 28 -1.25 26.64 28.83
N PHE A 29 -0.39 27.65 28.86
CA PHE A 29 0.23 28.25 27.67
C PHE A 29 1.17 27.27 26.94
N ARG A 30 1.91 26.43 27.66
CA ARG A 30 2.74 25.36 27.06
C ARG A 30 1.92 24.22 26.44
N LYS A 31 0.70 23.95 26.91
CA LYS A 31 -0.21 22.96 26.31
C LYS A 31 -0.93 23.51 25.06
N ILE A 32 -1.15 24.81 24.96
CA ILE A 32 -1.77 25.46 23.80
C ILE A 32 -0.74 25.62 22.66
N LEU A 33 0.54 25.78 22.96
CA LEU A 33 1.64 25.83 21.98
C LEU A 33 1.98 24.46 21.33
N LEU A 34 1.40 23.36 21.82
CA LEU A 34 1.53 22.01 21.25
C LEU A 34 0.33 21.59 20.37
N LEU A 35 -0.69 22.43 20.27
CA LEU A 35 -1.77 22.31 19.31
C LEU A 35 -1.36 23.06 18.02
N SER A 36 -1.59 22.42 16.88
CA SER A 36 -1.13 22.86 15.56
C SER A 36 -1.27 24.40 15.35
N PRO A 37 -0.37 25.04 14.63
CA PRO A 37 -0.44 26.48 14.32
C PRO A 37 -1.78 26.95 13.73
N LEU A 38 -2.50 26.07 13.05
CA LEU A 38 -3.83 26.32 12.48
C LEU A 38 -4.90 26.63 13.55
N LEU A 39 -4.88 25.98 14.70
CA LEU A 39 -5.84 26.22 15.80
C LEU A 39 -5.61 27.55 16.51
N PHE A 40 -4.38 28.09 16.46
CA PHE A 40 -4.06 29.39 17.05
C PHE A 40 -4.62 30.55 16.23
N TRP A 41 -4.70 30.41 14.89
CA TRP A 41 -5.26 31.42 14.00
C TRP A 41 -6.80 31.39 13.95
N GLU A 42 -7.41 30.21 14.07
CA GLU A 42 -8.87 30.08 14.20
C GLU A 42 -9.41 30.69 15.50
N LEU A 43 -8.64 30.60 16.59
CA LEU A 43 -9.01 31.18 17.90
C LEU A 43 -8.91 32.73 17.94
N LEU A 44 -8.14 33.34 17.04
CA LEU A 44 -7.99 34.80 16.95
C LEU A 44 -9.00 35.47 16.01
N GLY A 45 -9.87 34.70 15.33
CA GLY A 45 -10.89 35.22 14.42
C GLY A 45 -10.33 35.95 13.19
N LEU A 46 -9.04 35.78 12.93
CA LEU A 46 -8.40 36.27 11.70
C LEU A 46 -8.62 35.21 10.61
N GLU A 47 -9.71 35.33 9.87
CA GLU A 47 -9.87 34.61 8.62
C GLU A 47 -8.60 34.80 7.79
N VAL A 48 -7.88 33.73 7.55
CA VAL A 48 -6.75 33.74 6.61
C VAL A 48 -7.34 33.94 5.21
N SER A 49 -7.54 35.21 4.86
CA SER A 49 -8.02 35.62 3.54
C SER A 49 -7.12 35.13 2.38
N SER A 50 -5.89 34.68 2.71
CA SER A 50 -4.95 34.09 1.78
C SER A 50 -5.40 32.74 1.19
N VAL A 51 -6.15 31.90 1.95
CA VAL A 51 -6.59 30.60 1.43
C VAL A 51 -7.74 30.76 0.41
N LYS A 52 -8.64 31.71 0.61
CA LYS A 52 -9.69 32.02 -0.38
C LYS A 52 -9.12 32.73 -1.62
N ALA A 53 -8.06 33.52 -1.45
CA ALA A 53 -7.36 34.15 -2.59
C ALA A 53 -6.67 33.10 -3.48
N VAL A 54 -6.16 32.00 -2.90
CA VAL A 54 -5.48 30.92 -3.62
C VAL A 54 -6.45 30.05 -4.43
N GLU A 55 -7.68 29.85 -3.98
CA GLU A 55 -8.70 29.10 -4.75
C GLU A 55 -9.16 29.83 -6.02
N ASN A 56 -9.09 31.16 -6.01
CA ASN A 56 -9.46 32.03 -7.13
C ASN A 56 -8.27 32.64 -7.88
N LEU A 57 -7.03 32.21 -7.60
CA LEU A 57 -5.84 32.72 -8.27
C LEU A 57 -5.96 32.50 -9.78
N GLN A 58 -6.29 33.54 -10.53
CA GLN A 58 -6.02 33.60 -11.96
C GLN A 58 -4.52 33.76 -12.10
N CYS A 59 -3.86 32.76 -12.73
CA CYS A 59 -2.41 32.80 -12.95
C CYS A 59 -2.06 34.14 -13.66
N PRO A 60 -1.18 34.98 -13.10
CA PRO A 60 -0.89 36.29 -13.68
C PRO A 60 -0.25 36.10 -15.05
N VAL A 61 -0.72 36.91 -16.01
CA VAL A 61 -0.08 37.06 -17.31
C VAL A 61 1.14 37.92 -17.08
N ILE A 62 2.34 37.34 -17.20
CA ILE A 62 3.59 38.09 -17.15
C ILE A 62 3.68 38.88 -18.43
N SER A 63 3.35 40.20 -18.39
CA SER A 63 3.69 41.12 -19.44
C SER A 63 5.19 41.44 -19.35
N ARG A 64 5.98 40.95 -20.30
CA ARG A 64 7.33 41.45 -20.49
C ARG A 64 7.19 42.82 -21.14
N GLU A 65 7.71 43.89 -20.49
CA GLU A 65 7.99 45.13 -21.16
C GLU A 65 9.00 44.82 -22.28
N GLU A 66 8.58 45.00 -23.52
CA GLU A 66 9.48 44.92 -24.69
C GLU A 66 10.43 46.12 -24.65
N VAL A 67 11.70 45.81 -24.30
CA VAL A 67 12.76 46.84 -24.36
C VAL A 67 13.10 47.08 -25.84
N ASP A 68 12.92 48.35 -26.29
CA ASP A 68 13.33 48.72 -27.67
C ASP A 68 14.85 48.73 -27.77
N THR A 69 15.39 47.55 -28.12
CA THR A 69 16.83 47.35 -28.25
C THR A 69 17.45 48.18 -29.37
N ASN A 70 16.69 48.61 -30.40
CA ASN A 70 17.17 49.43 -31.50
C ASN A 70 17.32 50.89 -31.07
N ALA A 71 16.42 51.41 -30.26
CA ALA A 71 16.55 52.73 -29.67
C ALA A 71 17.80 52.82 -28.78
N LEU A 72 17.98 51.81 -27.88
CA LEU A 72 19.16 51.73 -27.01
C LEU A 72 20.51 51.61 -27.77
N LYS A 73 20.55 50.86 -28.87
CA LYS A 73 21.75 50.80 -29.75
C LYS A 73 22.10 52.15 -30.38
N ARG A 74 21.09 52.93 -30.77
CA ARG A 74 21.32 54.32 -31.24
C ARG A 74 21.85 55.21 -30.15
N GLU A 75 21.29 55.13 -28.95
CA GLU A 75 21.80 55.88 -27.78
C GLU A 75 23.25 55.54 -27.47
N ILE A 76 23.60 54.26 -27.42
CA ILE A 76 24.98 53.78 -27.23
C ILE A 76 25.91 54.34 -28.32
N ALA A 77 25.46 54.35 -29.60
CA ALA A 77 26.25 54.91 -30.68
C ALA A 77 26.50 56.41 -30.48
N ASN A 78 25.47 57.17 -30.10
CA ASN A 78 25.56 58.62 -29.85
C ASN A 78 26.50 58.92 -28.68
N TYR A 79 26.36 58.23 -27.56
CA TYR A 79 27.30 58.36 -26.41
C TYR A 79 28.72 58.03 -26.82
N SER A 80 28.92 56.96 -27.60
CA SER A 80 30.21 56.52 -28.08
C SER A 80 30.88 57.54 -29.00
N ALA A 81 30.11 58.20 -29.88
CA ALA A 81 30.62 59.28 -30.74
C ALA A 81 31.12 60.46 -29.93
N THR A 82 30.35 60.89 -28.91
CA THR A 82 30.73 62.04 -28.04
C THR A 82 31.96 61.69 -27.20
N LEU A 83 32.00 60.48 -26.62
CA LEU A 83 33.14 60.03 -25.78
C LEU A 83 34.43 59.84 -26.59
N ARG A 84 34.38 59.54 -27.88
CA ARG A 84 35.55 59.48 -28.75
C ARG A 84 36.24 60.82 -28.93
N VAL A 85 35.44 61.93 -28.91
CA VAL A 85 35.96 63.31 -29.13
C VAL A 85 36.46 63.91 -27.82
N TYR A 86 35.71 63.68 -26.73
CA TYR A 86 35.96 64.31 -25.43
C TYR A 86 35.94 63.26 -24.28
N PRO A 87 36.89 62.32 -24.21
CA PRO A 87 36.79 61.21 -23.25
C PRO A 87 36.96 61.62 -21.78
N SER A 88 37.61 62.73 -21.48
CA SER A 88 37.97 63.22 -20.15
C SER A 88 37.34 64.57 -19.76
N ASP A 89 36.47 65.14 -20.60
CA ASP A 89 35.81 66.41 -20.28
C ASP A 89 34.79 66.16 -19.16
N LEU A 90 34.79 67.02 -18.15
CA LEU A 90 33.91 67.00 -16.98
C LEU A 90 32.40 66.95 -17.37
N GLY A 91 32.01 67.59 -18.50
CA GLY A 91 30.64 67.53 -19.00
C GLY A 91 30.26 66.16 -19.58
N THR A 92 31.24 65.41 -20.06
CA THR A 92 30.99 64.09 -20.75
C THR A 92 31.19 62.89 -19.88
N ILE A 93 31.82 63.03 -18.73
CA ILE A 93 32.08 61.86 -17.81
C ILE A 93 30.77 61.13 -17.44
N LYS A 94 29.65 61.83 -17.25
CA LYS A 94 28.33 61.24 -16.97
C LYS A 94 27.82 60.36 -18.12
N LEU A 95 28.31 60.57 -19.33
CA LEU A 95 27.95 59.73 -20.49
C LEU A 95 28.47 58.32 -20.39
N TYR A 96 29.58 58.05 -19.67
CA TYR A 96 30.02 56.68 -19.38
C TYR A 96 28.97 55.96 -18.54
N LEU A 97 28.44 56.63 -17.48
CA LEU A 97 27.39 56.04 -16.66
C LEU A 97 26.12 55.73 -17.48
N GLN A 98 25.68 56.70 -18.32
CA GLN A 98 24.50 56.54 -19.15
C GLN A 98 24.67 55.46 -20.22
N ARG A 99 25.85 55.39 -20.87
CA ARG A 99 26.17 54.34 -21.82
C ARG A 99 26.26 52.96 -21.17
N GLY A 100 26.86 52.88 -20.01
CA GLY A 100 26.88 51.63 -19.21
C GLY A 100 25.48 51.11 -18.88
N MET A 101 24.60 52.00 -18.42
CA MET A 101 23.19 51.64 -18.17
C MET A 101 22.44 51.21 -19.43
N ALA A 102 22.70 51.83 -20.58
CA ALA A 102 22.11 51.41 -21.84
C ALA A 102 22.65 50.06 -22.32
N ARG A 103 23.94 49.80 -22.14
CA ARG A 103 24.58 48.50 -22.46
C ARG A 103 24.06 47.36 -21.59
N GLU A 104 23.88 47.59 -20.31
CA GLU A 104 23.25 46.64 -19.38
C GLU A 104 21.86 46.22 -19.91
N LYS A 105 21.02 47.17 -20.32
CA LYS A 105 19.68 46.87 -20.86
C LYS A 105 19.64 46.04 -22.13
N ILE A 106 20.72 46.08 -22.95
CA ILE A 106 20.88 45.22 -24.14
C ILE A 106 21.72 43.98 -23.91
N ASN A 107 22.02 43.68 -22.65
CA ASN A 107 22.83 42.54 -22.18
C ASN A 107 24.31 42.55 -22.64
N ASP A 108 24.89 43.76 -22.90
CA ASP A 108 26.33 43.95 -23.08
C ASP A 108 27.01 44.14 -21.73
N GLN A 109 27.16 43.06 -20.96
CA GLN A 109 27.65 43.09 -19.57
C GLN A 109 29.08 43.60 -19.50
N ASN A 110 29.99 43.12 -20.36
CA ASN A 110 31.38 43.54 -20.36
C ASN A 110 31.52 45.04 -20.74
N GLY A 111 30.86 45.48 -21.79
CA GLY A 111 30.88 46.87 -22.15
C GLY A 111 30.29 47.79 -21.07
N ALA A 112 29.28 47.35 -20.35
CA ALA A 112 28.71 48.09 -19.22
C ALA A 112 29.69 48.17 -18.05
N ILE A 113 30.38 47.06 -17.69
CA ILE A 113 31.41 47.05 -16.63
C ILE A 113 32.57 48.00 -16.98
N ASP A 114 33.01 48.03 -18.23
CA ASP A 114 34.06 48.94 -18.68
C ASP A 114 33.61 50.40 -18.54
N ASP A 115 32.39 50.73 -18.98
CA ASP A 115 31.86 52.08 -18.86
C ASP A 115 31.70 52.55 -17.42
N PHE A 116 31.18 51.70 -16.53
CA PHE A 116 31.11 52.02 -15.11
C PHE A 116 32.49 52.17 -14.50
N SER A 117 33.48 51.36 -14.93
CA SER A 117 34.89 51.48 -14.48
C SER A 117 35.49 52.78 -14.93
N GLN A 118 35.26 53.23 -16.17
CA GLN A 118 35.74 54.55 -16.65
C GLN A 118 35.09 55.67 -15.86
N TYR A 119 33.77 55.65 -15.64
CA TYR A 119 33.07 56.65 -14.84
C TYR A 119 33.68 56.73 -13.41
N ILE A 120 33.88 55.63 -12.75
CA ILE A 120 34.47 55.56 -11.41
C ILE A 120 35.87 56.11 -11.41
N TRP A 121 36.73 55.72 -12.39
CA TRP A 121 38.08 56.21 -12.49
C TRP A 121 38.16 57.75 -12.69
N TYR A 122 37.44 58.30 -13.65
CA TYR A 122 37.39 59.73 -13.88
C TYR A 122 36.88 60.53 -12.67
N SER A 123 35.83 60.00 -12.02
CA SER A 123 35.22 60.65 -10.84
C SER A 123 36.15 60.68 -9.62
N ASN A 124 37.02 59.65 -9.47
CA ASN A 124 37.95 59.59 -8.35
C ASN A 124 39.23 60.42 -8.59
N TYR A 125 39.75 60.46 -9.82
CA TYR A 125 41.10 61.02 -10.12
C TYR A 125 41.06 62.41 -10.71
N ASN A 126 40.13 62.70 -11.61
CA ASN A 126 40.18 63.97 -12.36
C ASN A 126 39.24 65.09 -11.87
N ALA A 127 38.33 64.79 -10.98
CA ALA A 127 37.34 65.79 -10.56
C ALA A 127 36.87 65.66 -9.10
N PRO A 128 37.75 65.75 -8.10
CA PRO A 128 37.30 65.63 -6.68
C PRO A 128 36.27 66.69 -6.27
N ALA A 129 36.16 67.83 -6.98
CA ALA A 129 35.18 68.85 -6.74
C ALA A 129 33.77 68.49 -7.31
N PHE A 130 33.68 67.58 -8.26
CA PHE A 130 32.43 67.10 -8.91
C PHE A 130 32.00 65.72 -8.43
N LYS A 131 32.43 65.29 -7.28
CA LYS A 131 32.12 64.00 -6.71
C LYS A 131 30.63 63.96 -6.33
N ASP A 132 29.81 63.65 -7.34
CA ASP A 132 28.40 63.36 -7.11
C ASP A 132 28.33 61.94 -6.43
N ARG A 133 28.23 62.00 -5.09
CA ARG A 133 28.23 60.79 -4.27
C ARG A 133 27.15 59.81 -4.67
N GLN A 134 25.97 60.31 -5.09
CA GLN A 134 24.85 59.42 -5.49
C GLN A 134 25.13 58.70 -6.81
N LEU A 135 25.64 59.42 -7.82
CA LEU A 135 25.98 58.80 -9.10
C LEU A 135 27.19 57.86 -8.99
N LEU A 136 28.15 58.19 -8.12
CA LEU A 136 29.29 57.32 -7.86
C LEU A 136 28.86 56.05 -7.13
N ALA A 137 27.99 56.14 -6.14
CA ALA A 137 27.36 55.00 -5.48
C ALA A 137 26.58 54.11 -6.48
N GLN A 138 25.88 54.76 -7.41
CA GLN A 138 25.14 54.06 -8.47
C GLN A 138 26.07 53.28 -9.40
N ALA A 139 27.17 53.90 -9.85
CA ALA A 139 28.14 53.23 -10.72
C ALA A 139 28.79 52.00 -10.06
N TYR A 140 29.23 52.16 -8.81
CA TYR A 140 29.75 51.01 -8.04
C TYR A 140 28.71 49.92 -7.87
N TYR A 141 27.48 50.30 -7.53
CA TYR A 141 26.40 49.35 -7.32
C TYR A 141 26.10 48.55 -8.60
N GLN A 142 25.90 49.23 -9.75
CA GLN A 142 25.59 48.54 -11.01
C GLN A 142 26.75 47.64 -11.47
N ARG A 143 27.99 48.08 -11.33
CA ARG A 143 29.15 47.26 -11.63
C ARG A 143 29.22 46.01 -10.76
N GLY A 144 28.92 46.13 -9.46
CA GLY A 144 28.82 45.01 -8.53
C GLY A 144 27.72 44.03 -8.92
N VAL A 145 26.53 44.53 -9.32
CA VAL A 145 25.42 43.69 -9.77
C VAL A 145 25.79 42.89 -11.03
N LEU A 146 26.43 43.53 -12.03
CA LEU A 146 26.85 42.82 -13.23
C LEU A 146 27.88 41.71 -12.96
N LYS A 147 28.90 42.03 -12.12
CA LYS A 147 29.89 40.99 -11.72
C LYS A 147 29.23 39.83 -10.98
N LEU A 148 28.28 40.12 -10.12
CA LEU A 148 27.53 39.07 -9.40
C LEU A 148 26.66 38.24 -10.37
N ALA A 149 25.98 38.89 -11.34
CA ALA A 149 25.19 38.22 -12.36
C ALA A 149 26.02 37.26 -13.21
N MET A 150 27.24 37.68 -13.63
CA MET A 150 28.16 36.81 -14.37
C MET A 150 28.54 35.53 -13.61
N VAL A 151 28.61 35.57 -12.29
CA VAL A 151 28.87 34.38 -11.46
C VAL A 151 27.64 33.47 -11.41
N ILE A 152 26.44 34.06 -11.23
CA ILE A 152 25.18 33.34 -11.10
C ILE A 152 24.80 32.65 -12.43
N GLU A 153 24.96 33.37 -13.56
CA GLU A 153 24.65 32.85 -14.89
C GLU A 153 25.69 31.88 -15.45
N GLY A 154 26.88 31.82 -14.84
CA GLY A 154 27.93 30.88 -15.21
C GLY A 154 28.56 31.12 -16.59
N GLU A 155 28.42 32.34 -17.16
CA GLU A 155 28.99 32.70 -18.45
C GLU A 155 30.53 32.79 -18.36
N LYS A 156 31.21 31.85 -19.04
CA LYS A 156 32.66 31.89 -19.27
C LYS A 156 33.00 32.89 -20.39
N THR A 157 32.93 34.18 -20.15
CA THR A 157 33.57 35.13 -21.05
C THR A 157 35.01 35.36 -20.67
N PRO A 158 35.99 35.17 -21.57
CA PRO A 158 37.37 35.54 -21.27
C PRO A 158 37.46 37.06 -21.23
N ILE A 159 37.44 37.60 -20.02
CA ILE A 159 37.90 39.00 -19.83
C ILE A 159 39.40 38.95 -20.04
N ALA A 160 39.87 39.58 -21.10
CA ALA A 160 41.33 39.83 -21.24
C ALA A 160 41.81 40.46 -19.95
N ALA A 161 42.77 39.83 -19.31
CA ALA A 161 43.37 40.29 -18.08
C ALA A 161 44.27 41.48 -18.40
N GLU A 162 43.65 42.66 -18.65
CA GLU A 162 44.36 43.91 -18.47
C GLU A 162 44.35 44.18 -16.98
N GLU A 163 45.57 44.18 -16.42
CA GLU A 163 45.86 44.49 -15.03
C GLU A 163 45.22 45.82 -14.68
N ILE A 164 44.10 45.82 -13.95
CA ILE A 164 43.56 46.99 -13.29
C ILE A 164 44.55 47.32 -12.17
N PRO A 165 45.26 48.45 -12.18
CA PRO A 165 46.22 48.72 -11.14
C PRO A 165 45.52 48.79 -9.79
N VAL A 166 45.98 47.92 -8.88
CA VAL A 166 45.58 47.93 -7.46
C VAL A 166 46.28 49.17 -6.86
N ILE A 167 45.51 50.25 -6.68
CA ILE A 167 46.03 51.43 -6.00
C ILE A 167 45.71 51.27 -4.53
N GLU A 168 46.78 51.10 -3.70
CA GLU A 168 46.69 51.20 -2.26
C GLU A 168 46.31 52.63 -1.87
N GLU A 169 45.04 52.93 -1.58
CA GLU A 169 44.66 54.17 -0.94
C GLU A 169 44.92 54.11 0.58
N LYS A 170 45.83 54.96 1.05
CA LYS A 170 45.94 55.32 2.45
C LYS A 170 44.70 56.10 2.86
N THR A 171 43.93 55.53 3.76
CA THR A 171 42.63 55.95 4.29
C THR A 171 42.70 57.15 5.21
N PRO A 172 41.67 58.05 5.19
CA PRO A 172 41.23 58.73 6.39
C PRO A 172 39.98 58.02 6.93
N ILE A 173 39.97 57.88 8.22
CA ILE A 173 38.97 57.21 9.06
C ILE A 173 37.59 57.79 8.81
N VAL A 174 36.65 56.99 8.31
CA VAL A 174 35.19 57.22 8.33
C VAL A 174 34.55 55.95 8.90
N GLU A 175 33.63 56.15 9.83
CA GLU A 175 32.91 55.09 10.58
C GLU A 175 32.73 53.82 9.78
N GLU A 176 33.40 52.81 10.25
CA GLU A 176 33.39 51.45 9.68
C GLU A 176 31.99 50.90 9.69
N ILE A 177 31.53 50.33 8.55
CA ILE A 177 30.57 49.25 8.59
C ILE A 177 31.15 48.28 9.63
N PRO A 178 30.46 47.88 10.69
CA PRO A 178 31.02 46.96 11.63
C PRO A 178 31.41 45.67 10.86
N VAL A 179 32.69 45.64 10.53
CA VAL A 179 33.36 44.39 10.16
C VAL A 179 33.36 43.64 11.46
N ILE A 180 32.53 42.61 11.55
CA ILE A 180 32.72 41.62 12.59
C ILE A 180 34.12 41.09 12.35
N GLU A 181 35.05 41.48 13.24
CA GLU A 181 36.44 41.03 13.18
C GLU A 181 36.44 39.52 12.97
N GLU A 182 37.05 39.10 11.87
CA GLU A 182 37.33 37.70 11.59
C GLU A 182 38.40 37.22 12.59
N GLU A 183 38.06 36.93 13.84
CA GLU A 183 38.79 36.03 14.67
C GLU A 183 38.47 34.61 14.29
N THR A 184 39.14 34.08 13.32
CA THR A 184 39.70 32.72 13.19
C THR A 184 40.19 32.49 11.76
N PRO A 185 41.33 31.86 11.53
CA PRO A 185 41.75 31.47 10.19
C PRO A 185 40.72 30.44 9.68
N LEU A 186 40.04 30.77 8.59
CA LEU A 186 39.13 29.92 7.87
C LEU A 186 39.88 28.72 7.30
N ILE A 187 40.05 27.70 8.13
CA ILE A 187 40.43 26.38 7.67
C ILE A 187 39.22 25.84 6.86
N GLU A 188 39.42 25.78 5.53
CA GLU A 188 38.80 24.85 4.57
C GLU A 188 37.36 24.44 4.87
N ARG A 189 36.40 25.35 4.75
CA ARG A 189 35.05 25.00 4.37
C ARG A 189 34.93 25.22 2.86
N GLU A 190 34.77 24.11 2.10
CA GLU A 190 34.63 24.13 0.65
C GLU A 190 33.63 25.20 0.24
N SER A 191 34.08 26.28 -0.40
CA SER A 191 33.21 27.21 -1.06
C SER A 191 32.46 26.44 -2.18
N ARG A 192 31.19 26.73 -2.39
CA ARG A 192 30.42 26.14 -3.51
C ARG A 192 31.04 26.46 -4.86
N ILE A 193 31.83 27.51 -4.92
CA ILE A 193 32.49 28.00 -6.11
C ILE A 193 33.94 27.51 -6.07
N LYS A 194 34.26 26.57 -6.96
CA LYS A 194 35.61 25.99 -7.13
C LYS A 194 36.42 26.74 -8.23
N ASP A 195 35.77 27.62 -9.00
CA ASP A 195 36.43 28.38 -10.07
C ASP A 195 37.04 29.64 -9.50
N GLN A 196 38.37 29.73 -9.59
CA GLN A 196 39.15 30.85 -9.13
C GLN A 196 38.74 32.20 -9.79
N HIS A 197 38.29 32.16 -11.04
CA HIS A 197 37.80 33.33 -11.75
C HIS A 197 36.48 33.84 -11.18
N GLN A 198 35.54 32.94 -10.88
CA GLN A 198 34.27 33.28 -10.24
C GLN A 198 34.49 33.84 -8.82
N LEU A 199 35.46 33.30 -8.08
CA LEU A 199 35.82 33.80 -6.76
C LEU A 199 36.32 35.26 -6.83
N LYS A 200 37.23 35.54 -7.77
CA LYS A 200 37.72 36.92 -7.98
C LYS A 200 36.61 37.89 -8.36
N LEU A 201 35.66 37.45 -9.18
CA LEU A 201 34.48 38.29 -9.55
C LEU A 201 33.59 38.57 -8.32
N LEU A 202 33.39 37.60 -7.43
CA LEU A 202 32.61 37.79 -6.20
C LEU A 202 33.28 38.76 -5.23
N GLU A 203 34.61 38.64 -5.06
CA GLU A 203 35.40 39.55 -4.23
C GLU A 203 35.35 40.98 -4.81
N ALA A 204 35.48 41.12 -6.13
CA ALA A 204 35.36 42.39 -6.80
C ALA A 204 33.94 42.97 -6.70
N ALA A 205 32.91 42.14 -6.82
CA ALA A 205 31.54 42.57 -6.59
C ALA A 205 31.30 43.03 -5.15
N ARG A 206 31.81 42.27 -4.17
CA ARG A 206 31.77 42.62 -2.73
C ARG A 206 32.39 44.00 -2.48
N SER A 207 33.57 44.23 -3.03
CA SER A 207 34.25 45.52 -2.91
C SER A 207 33.42 46.65 -3.51
N ASP A 208 32.84 46.44 -4.70
CA ASP A 208 31.98 47.43 -5.34
C ASP A 208 30.75 47.78 -4.48
N PHE A 209 30.09 46.77 -3.88
CA PHE A 209 28.95 47.01 -2.98
C PHE A 209 29.37 47.75 -1.69
N GLN A 210 30.54 47.46 -1.13
CA GLN A 210 31.06 48.20 0.02
C GLN A 210 31.35 49.69 -0.32
N GLN A 211 31.91 49.95 -1.50
CA GLN A 211 32.10 51.33 -1.97
C GLN A 211 30.74 52.02 -2.26
N ALA A 212 29.79 51.34 -2.88
CA ALA A 212 28.46 51.88 -3.09
C ALA A 212 27.78 52.27 -1.77
N PHE A 213 27.93 51.47 -0.71
CA PHE A 213 27.39 51.78 0.63
C PHE A 213 28.09 52.99 1.27
N LYS A 214 29.42 53.08 1.15
CA LYS A 214 30.20 54.22 1.66
C LYS A 214 29.70 55.56 1.10
N TYR A 215 29.29 55.57 -0.17
CA TYR A 215 28.80 56.78 -0.81
C TYR A 215 27.28 57.01 -0.64
N ASN A 216 26.50 55.96 -0.41
CA ASN A 216 25.06 56.05 -0.12
C ASN A 216 24.66 54.99 0.92
N PRO A 217 24.76 55.33 2.23
CA PRO A 217 24.47 54.39 3.32
C PRO A 217 23.01 53.92 3.38
N ASN A 218 22.07 54.68 2.78
CA ASN A 218 20.64 54.36 2.80
C ASN A 218 20.20 53.40 1.69
N LYS A 219 21.12 52.83 0.93
CA LYS A 219 20.83 51.91 -0.16
C LYS A 219 20.67 50.49 0.38
N SER A 220 19.47 50.14 0.80
CA SER A 220 19.08 48.83 1.35
C SER A 220 19.47 47.62 0.46
N GLU A 221 19.39 47.83 -0.86
CA GLU A 221 19.74 46.84 -1.90
C GLU A 221 21.20 46.31 -1.79
N VAL A 222 22.09 47.11 -1.21
CA VAL A 222 23.47 46.67 -0.98
C VAL A 222 23.52 45.48 -0.02
N TYR A 223 22.73 45.50 1.05
CA TYR A 223 22.63 44.39 2.00
C TYR A 223 22.10 43.12 1.35
N PHE A 224 21.10 43.27 0.45
CA PHE A 224 20.56 42.12 -0.27
C PHE A 224 21.64 41.43 -1.14
N ASN A 225 22.40 42.19 -1.92
CA ASN A 225 23.45 41.64 -2.77
C ASN A 225 24.66 41.12 -1.98
N LEU A 226 25.04 41.77 -0.88
CA LEU A 226 26.06 41.27 0.02
C LEU A 226 25.63 39.94 0.68
N ALA A 227 24.35 39.78 1.01
CA ALA A 227 23.81 38.54 1.53
C ALA A 227 23.90 37.40 0.51
N ILE A 228 23.60 37.67 -0.77
CA ILE A 228 23.78 36.69 -1.85
C ILE A 228 25.24 36.27 -1.97
N ILE A 229 26.17 37.22 -1.99
CA ILE A 229 27.63 36.91 -2.05
C ILE A 229 28.07 36.07 -0.85
N ALA A 230 27.67 36.46 0.36
CA ALA A 230 27.99 35.69 1.57
C ALA A 230 27.40 34.29 1.53
N SER A 231 26.20 34.10 0.97
CA SER A 231 25.58 32.77 0.77
C SER A 231 26.36 31.93 -0.24
N LEU A 232 26.80 32.51 -1.35
CA LEU A 232 27.62 31.82 -2.36
C LEU A 232 29.02 31.44 -1.83
N LEU A 233 29.60 32.27 -0.99
CA LEU A 233 30.85 32.02 -0.31
C LEU A 233 30.74 31.08 0.92
N ASN A 234 29.51 30.61 1.22
CA ASN A 234 29.19 29.77 2.39
C ASN A 234 29.44 30.46 3.75
N HIS A 235 29.47 31.80 3.78
CA HIS A 235 29.53 32.62 4.99
C HIS A 235 28.13 32.78 5.60
N GLN A 236 27.65 31.75 6.22
CA GLN A 236 26.23 31.56 6.58
C GLN A 236 25.72 32.61 7.56
N SER A 237 26.43 32.86 8.67
CA SER A 237 26.06 33.84 9.68
C SER A 237 26.01 35.27 9.13
N LEU A 238 26.96 35.59 8.27
CA LEU A 238 27.06 36.90 7.62
C LEU A 238 25.94 37.10 6.60
N ALA A 239 25.57 36.04 5.83
CA ALA A 239 24.44 36.09 4.92
C ALA A 239 23.14 36.36 5.67
N LEU A 240 22.92 35.70 6.81
CA LEU A 240 21.76 35.87 7.66
C LEU A 240 21.68 37.31 8.19
N ASP A 241 22.76 37.89 8.70
CA ASP A 241 22.81 39.26 9.21
C ASP A 241 22.45 40.25 8.09
N TYR A 242 23.04 40.09 6.90
CA TYR A 242 22.74 40.96 5.77
C TYR A 242 21.27 40.86 5.29
N TYR A 243 20.69 39.65 5.21
CA TYR A 243 19.26 39.53 4.89
C TYR A 243 18.39 40.14 5.98
N GLN A 244 18.76 40.00 7.25
CA GLN A 244 18.03 40.62 8.35
C GLN A 244 18.06 42.13 8.29
N ARG A 245 19.21 42.72 7.95
CA ARG A 245 19.33 44.20 7.73
C ARG A 245 18.49 44.65 6.54
N PHE A 246 18.56 43.94 5.43
CA PHE A 246 17.73 44.23 4.26
C PHE A 246 16.25 44.23 4.61
N ILE A 247 15.77 43.19 5.29
CA ILE A 247 14.36 43.09 5.73
C ILE A 247 14.01 44.20 6.72
N GLY A 248 14.94 44.64 7.55
CA GLY A 248 14.73 45.75 8.48
C GLY A 248 14.48 47.10 7.77
N TYR A 249 15.07 47.29 6.60
CA TYR A 249 14.86 48.50 5.74
C TYR A 249 13.63 48.31 4.83
N GLU A 250 13.45 47.13 4.26
CA GLU A 250 12.43 46.80 3.25
C GLU A 250 11.50 45.70 3.80
N THR A 251 10.64 46.09 4.74
CA THR A 251 9.82 45.12 5.51
C THR A 251 8.76 44.39 4.69
N GLU A 252 8.41 44.91 3.50
CA GLU A 252 7.40 44.32 2.60
C GLU A 252 8.01 43.71 1.34
N ASP A 253 9.34 43.73 1.21
CA ASP A 253 10.01 43.15 0.06
C ASP A 253 10.16 41.62 0.23
N TYR A 254 9.41 40.87 -0.59
CA TYR A 254 9.41 39.42 -0.57
C TYR A 254 10.79 38.77 -0.77
N ARG A 255 11.72 39.47 -1.49
CA ARG A 255 13.04 38.91 -1.85
C ARG A 255 13.87 38.60 -0.62
N GLY A 256 13.86 39.48 0.36
CA GLY A 256 14.60 39.27 1.61
C GLY A 256 14.17 38.00 2.34
N TYR A 257 12.87 37.83 2.52
CA TYR A 257 12.30 36.65 3.16
C TYR A 257 12.53 35.41 2.32
N TYR A 258 12.29 35.46 1.01
CA TYR A 258 12.47 34.29 0.14
C TYR A 258 13.90 33.74 0.19
N HIS A 259 14.89 34.60 0.04
CA HIS A 259 16.29 34.16 0.04
C HIS A 259 16.79 33.76 1.45
N ARG A 260 16.33 34.42 2.52
CA ARG A 260 16.62 33.99 3.88
C ARG A 260 15.99 32.63 4.18
N GLY A 261 14.76 32.40 3.72
CA GLY A 261 14.11 31.09 3.78
C GLY A 261 14.89 30.00 3.04
N GLN A 262 15.44 30.30 1.86
CA GLN A 262 16.33 29.37 1.15
C GLN A 262 17.59 29.03 1.98
N LEU A 263 18.17 30.02 2.64
CA LEU A 263 19.32 29.84 3.51
C LEU A 263 18.98 28.93 4.69
N TYR A 264 17.86 29.17 5.40
CA TYR A 264 17.38 28.30 6.47
C TYR A 264 17.10 26.87 6.00
N SER A 265 16.50 26.73 4.82
CA SER A 265 16.21 25.41 4.23
C SER A 265 17.49 24.61 3.94
N GLN A 266 18.54 25.27 3.46
CA GLN A 266 19.86 24.66 3.21
C GLN A 266 20.53 24.15 4.50
N TRP A 267 20.25 24.77 5.64
CA TRP A 267 20.78 24.36 6.95
C TRP A 267 19.91 23.32 7.66
N GLY A 268 18.81 22.90 7.03
CA GLY A 268 17.85 21.99 7.65
C GLY A 268 16.94 22.64 8.68
N ASN A 269 16.98 23.96 8.83
CA ASN A 269 16.05 24.71 9.69
C ASN A 269 14.74 25.00 8.95
N TYR A 270 14.03 23.91 8.64
CA TYR A 270 12.83 23.97 7.81
C TYR A 270 11.69 24.77 8.45
N ALA A 271 11.59 24.80 9.77
CA ALA A 271 10.53 25.56 10.46
C ALA A 271 10.66 27.07 10.25
N GLU A 272 11.89 27.61 10.34
CA GLU A 272 12.12 29.02 10.07
C GLU A 272 12.05 29.33 8.57
N ALA A 273 12.50 28.39 7.71
CA ALA A 273 12.35 28.51 6.27
C ALA A 273 10.87 28.67 5.86
N ILE A 274 9.97 27.88 6.44
CA ILE A 274 8.52 27.94 6.16
C ILE A 274 7.96 29.30 6.55
N LYS A 275 8.31 29.84 7.71
CA LYS A 275 7.86 31.18 8.12
C LYS A 275 8.28 32.27 7.14
N ASP A 276 9.51 32.20 6.67
CA ASP A 276 10.05 33.14 5.70
C ASP A 276 9.37 32.97 4.32
N TYR A 277 9.13 31.74 3.87
CA TYR A 277 8.37 31.51 2.63
C TYR A 277 6.90 31.98 2.76
N ASP A 278 6.28 31.82 3.94
CA ASP A 278 4.94 32.35 4.21
C ASP A 278 4.87 33.87 4.00
N LEU A 279 5.86 34.59 4.56
CA LEU A 279 5.97 36.04 4.39
C LEU A 279 6.28 36.45 2.93
N ALA A 280 7.20 35.70 2.30
CA ALA A 280 7.52 35.97 0.89
C ALA A 280 6.28 35.77 -0.03
N ILE A 281 5.48 34.76 0.22
CA ILE A 281 4.23 34.49 -0.50
C ILE A 281 3.15 35.53 -0.14
N LEU A 282 3.10 35.96 1.12
CA LEU A 282 2.17 37.01 1.54
C LEU A 282 2.41 38.32 0.78
N TYR A 283 3.68 38.75 0.65
CA TYR A 283 4.04 39.98 -0.07
C TYR A 283 4.04 39.80 -1.59
N LYS A 284 4.26 38.55 -2.08
CA LYS A 284 4.18 38.22 -3.50
C LYS A 284 3.42 36.92 -3.71
N PRO A 285 2.09 36.95 -3.79
CA PRO A 285 1.25 35.76 -3.93
C PRO A 285 1.46 34.95 -5.22
N ASP A 286 2.08 35.51 -6.24
CA ASP A 286 2.44 34.84 -7.50
C ASP A 286 3.87 34.31 -7.54
N LEU A 287 4.55 34.26 -6.40
CA LEU A 287 5.90 33.70 -6.27
C LEU A 287 5.87 32.16 -6.29
N ILE A 288 5.82 31.59 -7.49
CA ILE A 288 5.72 30.13 -7.69
C ILE A 288 6.87 29.37 -7.02
N GLU A 289 8.10 29.94 -7.10
CA GLU A 289 9.29 29.37 -6.44
C GLU A 289 9.16 29.35 -4.92
N GLY A 290 8.45 30.30 -4.35
CA GLY A 290 8.14 30.37 -2.91
C GLY A 290 7.28 29.18 -2.49
N TYR A 291 6.21 28.88 -3.22
CA TYR A 291 5.36 27.70 -2.98
C TYR A 291 6.15 26.40 -3.16
N TYR A 292 6.98 26.30 -4.21
CA TYR A 292 7.78 25.11 -4.46
C TYR A 292 8.76 24.82 -3.30
N ASN A 293 9.50 25.84 -2.86
CA ASN A 293 10.46 25.68 -1.77
C ASN A 293 9.78 25.46 -0.42
N ARG A 294 8.62 26.12 -0.17
CA ARG A 294 7.83 25.85 1.03
C ARG A 294 7.32 24.42 1.07
N ALA A 295 6.83 23.89 -0.06
CA ALA A 295 6.41 22.49 -0.16
C ALA A 295 7.53 21.53 0.20
N ILE A 296 8.75 21.74 -0.30
CA ILE A 296 9.92 20.92 0.04
C ILE A 296 10.22 21.01 1.55
N ALA A 297 10.19 22.20 2.13
CA ALA A 297 10.44 22.40 3.56
C ALA A 297 9.35 21.74 4.43
N LEU A 298 8.07 21.86 4.04
CA LEU A 298 6.93 21.21 4.68
C LEU A 298 7.07 19.67 4.68
N GLU A 299 7.49 19.06 3.57
CA GLU A 299 7.74 17.62 3.53
C GLU A 299 8.79 17.18 4.55
N LYS A 300 9.87 17.97 4.71
CA LYS A 300 10.94 17.64 5.65
C LYS A 300 10.49 17.63 7.11
N ILE A 301 9.44 18.37 7.46
CA ILE A 301 8.85 18.38 8.81
C ILE A 301 7.57 17.54 8.92
N GLY A 302 7.18 16.79 7.86
CA GLY A 302 6.00 15.93 7.84
C GLY A 302 4.68 16.60 7.48
N GLY A 303 4.67 17.87 7.06
CA GLY A 303 3.50 18.64 6.63
C GLY A 303 3.00 18.26 5.23
N LYS A 304 2.65 17.00 5.01
CA LYS A 304 2.36 16.43 3.69
C LYS A 304 1.14 17.05 3.01
N ARG A 305 0.08 17.33 3.75
CA ARG A 305 -1.16 17.90 3.20
C ARG A 305 -0.95 19.33 2.68
N GLU A 306 -0.20 20.12 3.41
CA GLU A 306 0.18 21.49 3.04
C GLU A 306 1.14 21.48 1.86
N ALA A 307 2.15 20.63 1.87
CA ALA A 307 3.06 20.44 0.74
C ALA A 307 2.32 20.02 -0.55
N PHE A 308 1.34 19.13 -0.44
CA PHE A 308 0.50 18.75 -1.57
C PHE A 308 -0.29 19.94 -2.17
N LYS A 309 -0.83 20.83 -1.31
CA LYS A 309 -1.53 22.04 -1.77
C LYS A 309 -0.57 22.95 -2.54
N ASP A 310 0.62 23.17 -2.02
CA ASP A 310 1.63 24.01 -2.65
C ASP A 310 2.08 23.46 -4.00
N TYR A 311 2.39 22.14 -4.11
CA TYR A 311 2.70 21.54 -5.41
C TYR A 311 1.55 21.63 -6.41
N LYS A 312 0.30 21.58 -5.96
CA LYS A 312 -0.87 21.78 -6.82
C LYS A 312 -0.89 23.20 -7.41
N ILE A 313 -0.55 24.21 -6.60
CA ILE A 313 -0.45 25.59 -7.04
C ILE A 313 0.70 25.74 -8.07
N VAL A 314 1.89 25.23 -7.74
CA VAL A 314 3.06 25.22 -8.62
C VAL A 314 2.71 24.66 -10.00
N LEU A 315 2.06 23.50 -10.04
CA LEU A 315 1.73 22.83 -11.32
C LEU A 315 0.56 23.49 -12.08
N LYS A 316 -0.32 24.22 -11.38
CA LYS A 316 -1.42 24.97 -12.01
C LYS A 316 -0.96 26.28 -12.63
N CYS A 317 -0.08 27.02 -11.91
CA CYS A 317 0.24 28.41 -12.22
C CYS A 317 1.65 28.63 -12.79
N SER A 318 2.46 27.58 -12.91
CA SER A 318 3.82 27.75 -13.41
C SER A 318 3.87 28.22 -14.86
N PRO A 319 4.70 29.23 -15.17
CA PRO A 319 5.01 29.60 -16.54
C PRO A 319 5.59 28.43 -17.33
N LYS A 320 5.39 28.43 -18.65
CA LYS A 320 5.94 27.37 -19.53
C LYS A 320 7.45 27.18 -19.35
N LEU A 321 8.18 28.27 -19.11
CA LEU A 321 9.63 28.25 -18.92
C LEU A 321 10.04 27.56 -17.60
N PHE A 322 9.31 27.81 -16.49
CA PHE A 322 9.53 27.15 -15.22
C PHE A 322 9.19 25.65 -15.31
N LEU A 323 8.10 25.30 -16.00
CA LEU A 323 7.72 23.93 -16.26
C LEU A 323 8.78 23.18 -17.09
N ALA A 324 9.39 23.83 -18.08
CA ALA A 324 10.44 23.22 -18.88
C ALA A 324 11.66 22.78 -18.04
N LYS A 325 12.00 23.53 -16.98
CA LYS A 325 13.15 23.25 -16.11
C LYS A 325 12.80 22.40 -14.90
N ASN A 326 11.66 22.63 -14.26
CA ASN A 326 11.31 22.07 -12.95
C ASN A 326 10.06 21.18 -12.95
N ALA A 327 9.32 21.06 -14.06
CA ALA A 327 8.10 20.27 -14.12
C ALA A 327 8.31 18.79 -13.73
N PRO A 328 9.34 18.09 -14.22
CA PRO A 328 9.55 16.71 -13.82
C PRO A 328 9.69 16.56 -12.31
N SER A 329 10.49 17.43 -11.67
CA SER A 329 10.69 17.40 -10.21
C SER A 329 9.42 17.76 -9.44
N SER A 330 8.63 18.72 -9.92
CA SER A 330 7.37 19.09 -9.28
C SER A 330 6.32 17.97 -9.35
N TYR A 331 6.17 17.32 -10.52
CA TYR A 331 5.31 16.14 -10.66
C TYR A 331 5.80 14.99 -9.82
N GLN A 332 7.11 14.74 -9.81
CA GLN A 332 7.73 13.68 -9.00
C GLN A 332 7.49 13.89 -7.50
N ASN A 333 7.73 15.10 -7.00
CA ASN A 333 7.55 15.44 -5.59
C ASN A 333 6.07 15.33 -5.20
N ARG A 334 5.15 15.86 -6.02
CA ARG A 334 3.71 15.71 -5.76
C ARG A 334 3.28 14.25 -5.74
N ALA A 335 3.75 13.43 -6.68
CA ALA A 335 3.46 12.01 -6.72
C ALA A 335 3.97 11.28 -5.46
N ARG A 336 5.18 11.63 -4.99
CA ARG A 336 5.74 11.05 -3.76
C ARG A 336 4.88 11.38 -2.54
N VAL A 337 4.49 12.65 -2.37
CA VAL A 337 3.60 13.07 -1.28
C VAL A 337 2.25 12.37 -1.37
N GLN A 338 1.67 12.24 -2.56
CA GLN A 338 0.41 11.50 -2.76
C GLN A 338 0.53 10.02 -2.38
N ILE A 339 1.64 9.36 -2.73
CA ILE A 339 1.89 7.97 -2.32
C ILE A 339 1.97 7.86 -0.80
N GLU A 340 2.70 8.77 -0.15
CA GLU A 340 2.84 8.76 1.31
C GLU A 340 1.51 9.05 2.04
N MET A 341 0.69 9.98 1.52
CA MET A 341 -0.66 10.23 2.05
C MET A 341 -1.58 9.02 1.85
N ALA A 342 -1.49 8.37 0.70
CA ALA A 342 -2.24 7.15 0.44
C ALA A 342 -1.82 6.02 1.39
N ASP A 343 -0.52 5.88 1.66
CA ASP A 343 0.00 4.90 2.60
C ASP A 343 -0.53 5.13 4.03
N GLU A 344 -0.59 6.38 4.49
CA GLU A 344 -1.18 6.74 5.79
C GLU A 344 -2.67 6.37 5.86
N GLU A 345 -3.45 6.67 4.83
CA GLU A 345 -4.87 6.31 4.77
C GLU A 345 -5.07 4.78 4.78
N VAL A 346 -4.22 4.02 4.09
CA VAL A 346 -4.24 2.55 4.13
C VAL A 346 -3.88 2.03 5.53
N GLU A 347 -2.88 2.64 6.20
CA GLU A 347 -2.48 2.26 7.55
C GLU A 347 -3.62 2.50 8.56
N LEU A 348 -4.24 3.67 8.51
CA LEU A 348 -5.39 4.00 9.34
C LEU A 348 -6.58 3.08 9.04
N ALA A 349 -6.82 2.75 7.77
CA ALA A 349 -7.86 1.82 7.37
C ALA A 349 -7.61 0.39 7.88
N ASN A 350 -6.35 -0.06 7.93
CA ASN A 350 -5.99 -1.37 8.49
C ASN A 350 -6.22 -1.45 10.00
N LEU A 351 -6.11 -0.32 10.72
CA LEU A 351 -6.27 -0.24 12.18
C LEU A 351 -7.74 -0.04 12.61
N SER A 352 -8.61 0.43 11.72
CA SER A 352 -10.00 0.75 12.04
C SER A 352 -10.99 -0.34 11.62
N SER A 353 -12.06 -0.52 12.39
CA SER A 353 -13.16 -1.43 12.04
C SER A 353 -14.03 -0.94 10.87
N ASN A 354 -13.93 0.34 10.50
CA ASN A 354 -14.71 0.97 9.42
C ASN A 354 -13.80 1.45 8.28
N SER A 355 -13.07 0.52 7.69
CA SER A 355 -11.90 0.75 6.84
C SER A 355 -12.17 1.12 5.37
N LEU A 356 -13.42 0.98 4.87
CA LEU A 356 -13.69 1.10 3.42
C LEU A 356 -13.38 2.49 2.86
N SER A 357 -13.73 3.56 3.60
CA SER A 357 -13.50 4.95 3.14
C SER A 357 -12.01 5.29 3.02
N GLY A 358 -11.18 4.79 3.94
CA GLY A 358 -9.72 5.00 3.91
C GLY A 358 -9.09 4.41 2.66
N TYR A 359 -9.46 3.18 2.29
CA TYR A 359 -8.97 2.58 1.04
C TYR A 359 -9.46 3.32 -0.21
N GLN A 360 -10.68 3.87 -0.22
CA GLN A 360 -11.17 4.69 -1.32
C GLN A 360 -10.34 5.97 -1.48
N THR A 361 -10.11 6.68 -0.37
CA THR A 361 -9.26 7.89 -0.35
C THR A 361 -7.83 7.57 -0.79
N ALA A 362 -7.25 6.46 -0.33
CA ALA A 362 -5.93 6.03 -0.75
C ALA A 362 -5.85 5.78 -2.28
N ILE A 363 -6.88 5.15 -2.87
CA ILE A 363 -6.95 4.94 -4.32
C ILE A 363 -6.95 6.27 -5.07
N GLU A 364 -7.66 7.29 -4.59
CA GLU A 364 -7.67 8.62 -5.22
C GLU A 364 -6.26 9.25 -5.23
N TYR A 365 -5.54 9.17 -4.12
CA TYR A 365 -4.16 9.64 -4.05
C TYR A 365 -3.22 8.84 -4.95
N TYR A 366 -3.32 7.50 -4.96
CA TYR A 366 -2.53 6.67 -5.88
C TYR A 366 -2.84 6.97 -7.36
N ASN A 367 -4.11 7.22 -7.71
CA ASN A 367 -4.51 7.63 -9.07
C ASN A 367 -3.80 8.93 -9.49
N GLY A 368 -3.77 9.92 -8.58
CA GLY A 368 -3.05 11.17 -8.80
C GLY A 368 -1.55 10.95 -9.01
N ALA A 369 -0.92 10.16 -8.13
CA ALA A 369 0.50 9.83 -8.21
C ALA A 369 0.87 9.08 -9.50
N ILE A 370 0.07 8.09 -9.90
CA ILE A 370 0.27 7.34 -11.15
C ILE A 370 0.20 8.26 -12.37
N LYS A 371 -0.76 9.18 -12.38
CA LYS A 371 -0.90 10.17 -13.46
C LYS A 371 0.32 11.08 -13.55
N ASP A 372 0.82 11.57 -12.41
CA ASP A 372 1.98 12.44 -12.35
C ASP A 372 3.25 11.70 -12.79
N LEU A 373 3.48 10.48 -12.32
CA LEU A 373 4.63 9.67 -12.70
C LEU A 373 4.60 9.28 -14.18
N ALA A 374 3.42 9.03 -14.76
CA ALA A 374 3.27 8.83 -16.19
C ALA A 374 3.70 10.06 -17.01
N LEU A 375 3.41 11.27 -16.50
CA LEU A 375 3.88 12.52 -17.11
C LEU A 375 5.40 12.67 -16.99
N VAL A 376 5.98 12.35 -15.82
CA VAL A 376 7.44 12.37 -15.62
C VAL A 376 8.14 11.44 -16.60
N ILE A 377 7.67 10.21 -16.78
CA ILE A 377 8.24 9.23 -17.72
C ILE A 377 8.09 9.71 -19.17
N ARG A 378 6.98 10.39 -19.52
CA ARG A 378 6.78 10.94 -20.86
C ARG A 378 7.73 12.10 -21.16
N ILE A 379 8.04 12.95 -20.15
CA ILE A 379 8.99 14.07 -20.27
C ILE A 379 10.43 13.54 -20.30
N ASN A 380 10.74 12.57 -19.44
CA ASN A 380 12.04 11.91 -19.35
C ASN A 380 11.87 10.39 -19.43
N PRO A 381 12.00 9.79 -20.63
CA PRO A 381 11.85 8.33 -20.83
C PRO A 381 12.86 7.48 -20.03
N ASN A 382 13.98 8.06 -19.63
CA ASN A 382 15.03 7.41 -18.84
C ASN A 382 14.77 7.51 -17.31
N TYR A 383 13.64 8.11 -16.91
CA TYR A 383 13.28 8.19 -15.49
C TYR A 383 13.08 6.80 -14.91
N ASP A 384 13.53 6.63 -13.65
CA ASP A 384 13.34 5.39 -12.91
C ASP A 384 11.84 5.07 -12.76
N LYS A 385 11.42 3.90 -13.28
CA LYS A 385 10.04 3.46 -13.27
C LYS A 385 9.63 2.79 -11.95
N ILE A 386 10.54 2.59 -11.01
CA ILE A 386 10.26 1.95 -9.71
C ILE A 386 9.16 2.67 -8.93
N PRO A 387 9.16 4.01 -8.77
CA PRO A 387 8.08 4.68 -8.04
C PRO A 387 6.72 4.49 -8.70
N HIS A 388 6.68 4.46 -10.05
CA HIS A 388 5.44 4.25 -10.81
C HIS A 388 4.90 2.83 -10.63
N SER A 389 5.78 1.83 -10.74
CA SER A 389 5.43 0.42 -10.47
C SER A 389 4.91 0.23 -9.03
N ARG A 390 5.60 0.82 -8.04
CA ARG A 390 5.18 0.77 -6.64
C ARG A 390 3.80 1.39 -6.39
N ALA A 391 3.48 2.50 -7.05
CA ALA A 391 2.17 3.12 -6.94
C ALA A 391 1.05 2.19 -7.44
N PHE A 392 1.27 1.49 -8.56
CA PHE A 392 0.34 0.46 -9.03
C PHE A 392 0.23 -0.71 -8.04
N LEU A 393 1.33 -1.22 -7.50
CA LEU A 393 1.29 -2.31 -6.51
C LEU A 393 0.45 -1.94 -5.28
N LYS A 394 0.65 -0.73 -4.75
CA LYS A 394 -0.05 -0.24 -3.56
C LYS A 394 -1.53 0.04 -3.86
N ARG A 395 -1.86 0.60 -5.03
CA ARG A 395 -3.26 0.77 -5.46
C ARG A 395 -3.95 -0.57 -5.66
N GLY A 396 -3.27 -1.54 -6.24
CA GLY A 396 -3.75 -2.91 -6.39
C GLY A 396 -4.13 -3.54 -5.05
N TYR A 397 -3.32 -3.31 -4.00
CA TYR A 397 -3.67 -3.73 -2.65
C TYR A 397 -4.93 -3.05 -2.13
N ALA A 398 -5.05 -1.74 -2.27
CA ALA A 398 -6.25 -1.02 -1.85
C ALA A 398 -7.50 -1.52 -2.60
N HIS A 399 -7.39 -1.80 -3.90
CA HIS A 399 -8.46 -2.44 -4.69
C HIS A 399 -8.83 -3.82 -4.14
N LEU A 400 -7.83 -4.64 -3.77
CA LEU A 400 -8.07 -5.95 -3.17
C LEU A 400 -8.85 -5.84 -1.86
N ARG A 401 -8.51 -4.85 -1.00
CA ARG A 401 -9.21 -4.59 0.27
C ARG A 401 -10.67 -4.18 0.07
N LEU A 402 -10.98 -3.52 -1.04
CA LEU A 402 -12.33 -3.16 -1.47
C LEU A 402 -13.05 -4.28 -2.26
N ASN A 403 -12.48 -5.50 -2.33
CA ASN A 403 -12.97 -6.60 -3.17
C ASN A 403 -13.04 -6.28 -4.69
N ASN A 404 -12.37 -5.22 -5.15
CA ASN A 404 -12.21 -4.92 -6.57
C ASN A 404 -11.06 -5.77 -7.16
N ASN A 405 -11.33 -7.07 -7.33
CA ASN A 405 -10.32 -8.03 -7.77
C ASN A 405 -9.82 -7.74 -9.19
N GLN A 406 -10.71 -7.22 -10.07
CA GLN A 406 -10.33 -6.86 -11.44
C GLN A 406 -9.37 -5.67 -11.47
N GLY A 407 -9.63 -4.63 -10.68
CA GLY A 407 -8.72 -3.49 -10.53
C GLY A 407 -7.37 -3.92 -9.98
N ALA A 408 -7.36 -4.77 -8.96
CA ALA A 408 -6.11 -5.27 -8.36
C ALA A 408 -5.23 -6.03 -9.37
N ILE A 409 -5.79 -6.97 -10.15
CA ILE A 409 -5.00 -7.75 -11.11
C ILE A 409 -4.50 -6.89 -12.29
N GLN A 410 -5.28 -5.89 -12.71
CA GLN A 410 -4.84 -4.93 -13.73
C GLN A 410 -3.65 -4.13 -13.23
N ASP A 411 -3.67 -3.67 -11.99
CA ASP A 411 -2.59 -2.92 -11.37
C ASP A 411 -1.31 -3.76 -11.22
N TYR A 412 -1.44 -5.01 -10.79
CA TYR A 412 -0.28 -5.91 -10.70
C TYR A 412 0.32 -6.22 -12.08
N ASN A 413 -0.50 -6.34 -13.13
CA ASN A 413 -0.02 -6.48 -14.50
C ASN A 413 0.75 -5.23 -14.96
N GLN A 414 0.27 -4.02 -14.64
CA GLN A 414 0.97 -2.77 -14.95
C GLN A 414 2.29 -2.65 -14.17
N ALA A 415 2.31 -3.03 -12.91
CA ALA A 415 3.53 -3.06 -12.12
C ALA A 415 4.59 -3.99 -12.74
N ILE A 416 4.21 -5.20 -13.16
CA ILE A 416 5.10 -6.15 -13.85
C ILE A 416 5.58 -5.59 -15.19
N TYR A 417 4.70 -4.94 -15.96
CA TYR A 417 5.09 -4.33 -17.23
C TYR A 417 6.13 -3.22 -17.05
N LEU A 418 5.97 -2.38 -16.02
CA LEU A 418 6.89 -1.28 -15.72
C LEU A 418 8.22 -1.78 -15.14
N GLN A 419 8.18 -2.79 -14.27
CA GLN A 419 9.33 -3.38 -13.58
C GLN A 419 9.30 -4.91 -13.64
N PRO A 420 9.69 -5.52 -14.77
CA PRO A 420 9.67 -6.97 -14.91
C PRO A 420 10.62 -7.71 -13.96
N GLN A 421 11.54 -7.01 -13.31
CA GLN A 421 12.49 -7.57 -12.34
C GLN A 421 11.98 -7.48 -10.88
N ASP A 422 10.83 -6.84 -10.62
CA ASP A 422 10.28 -6.77 -9.27
C ASP A 422 9.57 -8.08 -8.91
N ALA A 423 10.22 -8.90 -8.08
CA ALA A 423 9.66 -10.17 -7.60
C ALA A 423 8.32 -9.99 -6.88
N LYS A 424 8.12 -8.87 -6.16
CA LYS A 424 6.92 -8.61 -5.38
C LYS A 424 5.66 -8.54 -6.24
N ALA A 425 5.76 -7.93 -7.42
CA ALA A 425 4.63 -7.80 -8.33
C ALA A 425 4.08 -9.17 -8.77
N TYR A 426 4.97 -10.13 -9.01
CA TYR A 426 4.58 -11.50 -9.33
C TYR A 426 3.98 -12.21 -8.12
N VAL A 427 4.53 -12.02 -6.90
CA VAL A 427 3.96 -12.61 -5.68
C VAL A 427 2.52 -12.13 -5.49
N TYR A 428 2.26 -10.83 -5.62
CA TYR A 428 0.90 -10.29 -5.44
C TYR A 428 -0.09 -10.79 -6.48
N ARG A 429 0.33 -10.88 -7.74
CA ARG A 429 -0.52 -11.45 -8.80
C ARG A 429 -0.75 -12.94 -8.58
N GLY A 430 0.26 -13.69 -8.20
CA GLY A 430 0.16 -15.10 -7.86
C GLY A 430 -0.81 -15.36 -6.70
N LEU A 431 -0.74 -14.55 -5.63
CA LEU A 431 -1.69 -14.61 -4.52
C LEU A 431 -3.14 -14.34 -4.97
N MET A 432 -3.34 -13.35 -5.85
CA MET A 432 -4.66 -13.10 -6.42
C MET A 432 -5.19 -14.28 -7.21
N ARG A 433 -4.37 -14.86 -8.10
CA ARG A 433 -4.72 -16.01 -8.91
C ARG A 433 -5.07 -17.21 -8.05
N ALA A 434 -4.25 -17.51 -7.03
CA ALA A 434 -4.48 -18.65 -6.13
C ALA A 434 -5.74 -18.46 -5.28
N ASN A 435 -5.93 -17.28 -4.66
CA ASN A 435 -6.94 -17.08 -3.62
C ASN A 435 -8.32 -16.71 -4.14
N LYS A 436 -8.36 -15.88 -5.18
CA LYS A 436 -9.62 -15.32 -5.68
C LYS A 436 -10.15 -16.08 -6.89
N TYR A 437 -9.25 -16.54 -7.73
CA TYR A 437 -9.63 -17.23 -8.97
C TYR A 437 -9.38 -18.74 -8.94
N GLN A 438 -8.65 -19.25 -7.94
CA GLN A 438 -8.23 -20.67 -7.86
C GLN A 438 -7.44 -21.14 -9.09
N GLU A 439 -6.77 -20.21 -9.77
CA GLU A 439 -5.92 -20.45 -10.93
C GLU A 439 -4.53 -20.90 -10.48
N TYR A 440 -4.44 -22.11 -9.88
CA TYR A 440 -3.19 -22.60 -9.28
C TYR A 440 -2.06 -22.72 -10.30
N ALA A 441 -2.33 -23.08 -11.55
CA ALA A 441 -1.31 -23.15 -12.60
C ALA A 441 -0.69 -21.77 -12.88
N GLY A 442 -1.51 -20.74 -13.12
CA GLY A 442 -1.03 -19.37 -13.33
C GLY A 442 -0.37 -18.77 -12.09
N ALA A 443 -0.84 -19.12 -10.88
CA ALA A 443 -0.19 -18.72 -9.63
C ALA A 443 1.20 -19.35 -9.49
N LEU A 444 1.36 -20.63 -9.89
CA LEU A 444 2.65 -21.33 -9.90
C LEU A 444 3.65 -20.67 -10.84
N GLU A 445 3.20 -20.23 -12.03
CA GLU A 445 4.03 -19.48 -12.96
C GLU A 445 4.52 -18.17 -12.32
N ASP A 446 3.62 -17.42 -11.68
CA ASP A 446 3.95 -16.16 -11.02
C ASP A 446 4.95 -16.36 -9.86
N PHE A 447 4.70 -17.31 -8.97
CA PHE A 447 5.65 -17.59 -7.87
C PHE A 447 6.99 -18.13 -8.40
N THR A 448 7.00 -18.91 -9.49
CA THR A 448 8.23 -19.35 -10.13
C THR A 448 9.00 -18.16 -10.70
N ALA A 449 8.31 -17.22 -11.33
CA ALA A 449 8.91 -15.98 -11.83
C ALA A 449 9.45 -15.11 -10.67
N ALA A 450 8.77 -15.05 -9.54
CA ALA A 450 9.23 -14.34 -8.34
C ALA A 450 10.52 -14.97 -7.77
N VAL A 451 10.54 -16.30 -7.59
CA VAL A 451 11.71 -17.05 -7.09
C VAL A 451 12.90 -16.96 -8.04
N ALA A 452 12.67 -16.93 -9.39
CA ALA A 452 13.74 -16.74 -10.36
C ALA A 452 14.45 -15.37 -10.20
N ARG A 453 13.75 -14.35 -9.71
CA ARG A 453 14.27 -13.00 -9.46
C ARG A 453 14.89 -12.84 -8.08
N ASN A 454 14.30 -13.49 -7.11
CA ASN A 454 14.83 -13.56 -5.74
C ASN A 454 14.72 -15.00 -5.21
N ARG A 455 15.76 -15.79 -5.41
CA ARG A 455 15.80 -17.22 -5.03
C ARG A 455 15.60 -17.45 -3.53
N HIS A 456 16.02 -16.48 -2.73
CA HIS A 456 15.98 -16.55 -1.26
C HIS A 456 14.77 -15.83 -0.65
N ASP A 457 13.76 -15.48 -1.45
CA ASP A 457 12.52 -14.92 -0.93
C ASP A 457 11.71 -16.03 -0.25
N ALA A 458 11.72 -16.01 1.08
CA ALA A 458 11.01 -17.00 1.91
C ALA A 458 9.51 -17.03 1.60
N ALA A 459 8.89 -15.84 1.37
CA ALA A 459 7.48 -15.73 1.06
C ALA A 459 7.14 -16.34 -0.31
N ALA A 460 7.90 -16.01 -1.33
CA ALA A 460 7.69 -16.55 -2.67
C ALA A 460 7.84 -18.08 -2.69
N ASN A 461 8.85 -18.63 -2.00
CA ASN A 461 9.04 -20.07 -1.87
C ASN A 461 7.91 -20.72 -1.08
N TYR A 462 7.49 -20.13 0.04
CA TYR A 462 6.37 -20.65 0.85
C TYR A 462 5.07 -20.72 0.04
N HIS A 463 4.68 -19.64 -0.62
CA HIS A 463 3.46 -19.60 -1.43
C HIS A 463 3.55 -20.52 -2.66
N ARG A 464 4.73 -20.65 -3.27
CA ARG A 464 4.96 -21.65 -4.31
C ARG A 464 4.74 -23.06 -3.79
N GLY A 465 5.25 -23.35 -2.59
CA GLY A 465 5.03 -24.63 -1.89
C GLY A 465 3.55 -24.90 -1.63
N LEU A 466 2.79 -23.91 -1.16
CA LEU A 466 1.34 -24.04 -0.94
C LEU A 466 0.59 -24.37 -2.24
N VAL A 467 0.92 -23.71 -3.33
CA VAL A 467 0.30 -23.98 -4.63
C VAL A 467 0.70 -25.36 -5.16
N LEU A 468 1.95 -25.75 -5.03
CA LEU A 468 2.42 -27.11 -5.39
C LEU A 468 1.70 -28.18 -4.58
N TYR A 469 1.50 -27.95 -3.28
CA TYR A 469 0.70 -28.83 -2.42
C TYR A 469 -0.74 -28.98 -2.94
N LYS A 470 -1.41 -27.87 -3.28
CA LYS A 470 -2.77 -27.88 -3.84
C LYS A 470 -2.86 -28.58 -5.20
N LEU A 471 -1.75 -28.61 -5.96
CA LEU A 471 -1.61 -29.35 -7.23
C LEU A 471 -1.20 -30.82 -7.06
N GLY A 472 -1.07 -31.32 -5.83
CA GLY A 472 -0.63 -32.68 -5.54
C GLY A 472 0.86 -32.94 -5.72
N ARG A 473 1.69 -31.91 -5.99
CA ARG A 473 3.15 -32.00 -6.21
C ARG A 473 3.88 -31.90 -4.87
N TYR A 474 3.63 -32.86 -3.97
CA TYR A 474 4.00 -32.78 -2.56
C TYR A 474 5.52 -32.73 -2.33
N GLN A 475 6.33 -33.48 -3.10
CA GLN A 475 7.78 -33.43 -2.94
C GLN A 475 8.35 -32.08 -3.28
N GLU A 476 7.89 -31.49 -4.36
CA GLU A 476 8.33 -30.14 -4.74
C GLU A 476 7.84 -29.08 -3.75
N ALA A 477 6.68 -29.30 -3.13
CA ALA A 477 6.22 -28.43 -2.04
C ALA A 477 7.18 -28.49 -0.84
N VAL A 478 7.61 -29.69 -0.43
CA VAL A 478 8.61 -29.89 0.64
C VAL A 478 9.91 -29.17 0.32
N ASP A 479 10.41 -29.28 -0.93
CA ASP A 479 11.67 -28.62 -1.33
C ASP A 479 11.56 -27.10 -1.20
N ASN A 480 10.42 -26.53 -1.58
CA ASN A 480 10.17 -25.09 -1.45
C ASN A 480 10.03 -24.66 0.01
N TYR A 481 9.33 -25.44 0.85
CA TYR A 481 9.24 -25.13 2.28
C TYR A 481 10.61 -25.25 2.97
N ASN A 482 11.48 -26.17 2.54
CA ASN A 482 12.86 -26.24 3.05
C ASN A 482 13.65 -24.97 2.76
N ILE A 483 13.51 -24.40 1.55
CA ILE A 483 14.14 -23.12 1.20
C ILE A 483 13.57 -21.99 2.06
N ALA A 484 12.24 -21.93 2.21
CA ALA A 484 11.59 -20.90 3.02
C ALA A 484 12.06 -20.96 4.48
N LEU A 485 12.15 -22.17 5.08
CA LEU A 485 12.60 -22.37 6.46
C LEU A 485 14.10 -22.06 6.65
N ALA A 486 14.95 -22.34 5.66
CA ALA A 486 16.39 -22.07 5.73
C ALA A 486 16.72 -20.57 5.71
N GLN A 487 15.83 -19.72 5.22
CA GLN A 487 15.99 -18.25 5.18
C GLN A 487 15.49 -17.57 6.45
N ASP A 488 14.83 -18.30 7.32
CA ASP A 488 14.21 -17.79 8.54
C ASP A 488 15.10 -18.01 9.76
N ASP A 489 16.44 -17.95 9.57
CA ASP A 489 17.43 -18.09 10.64
C ASP A 489 17.21 -17.04 11.74
N GLY A 490 16.48 -17.43 12.74
CA GLY A 490 16.28 -17.02 14.12
C GLY A 490 17.06 -15.84 14.70
N ILE A 491 17.16 -14.70 14.04
CA ILE A 491 17.66 -13.47 14.65
C ILE A 491 16.46 -12.65 15.14
N ASN A 492 16.18 -12.79 16.44
CA ASN A 492 15.40 -11.87 17.28
C ASN A 492 14.15 -11.27 16.64
N THR A 493 13.06 -12.01 16.60
CA THR A 493 11.73 -11.39 16.55
C THR A 493 11.30 -11.08 17.98
N PRO A 494 10.95 -9.81 18.30
CA PRO A 494 10.29 -9.52 19.56
C PRO A 494 9.00 -10.32 19.62
N SER A 495 8.75 -10.93 20.78
CA SER A 495 7.52 -11.66 21.10
C SER A 495 6.30 -10.77 20.86
N PHE A 496 5.68 -10.85 19.70
CA PHE A 496 4.34 -10.34 19.49
C PHE A 496 3.34 -11.45 19.85
N THR A 497 2.78 -11.28 21.03
CA THR A 497 1.56 -11.96 21.47
C THR A 497 0.38 -11.48 20.64
N SER A 498 0.23 -11.94 19.41
CA SER A 498 -1.01 -11.81 18.68
C SER A 498 -1.31 -13.08 17.91
N ARG A 499 -2.50 -13.59 18.16
CA ARG A 499 -3.18 -14.73 17.58
C ARG A 499 -3.14 -14.69 16.03
N SER A 500 -2.02 -15.06 15.41
CA SER A 500 -2.04 -15.45 14.01
C SER A 500 -1.95 -16.96 13.95
N VAL A 501 -3.09 -17.62 14.04
CA VAL A 501 -3.26 -19.00 13.65
C VAL A 501 -2.82 -19.08 12.18
N CYS A 502 -1.96 -20.06 11.87
CA CYS A 502 -1.62 -20.35 10.47
C CYS A 502 -2.88 -20.83 9.77
N SER A 503 -3.58 -19.95 9.08
CA SER A 503 -4.79 -20.37 8.39
C SER A 503 -4.39 -21.13 7.11
N GLU A 504 -5.04 -22.26 6.87
CA GLU A 504 -4.96 -23.01 5.60
C GLU A 504 -5.46 -22.15 4.42
N ASN A 505 -6.11 -21.06 4.71
CA ASN A 505 -6.48 -20.03 3.76
C ASN A 505 -5.26 -19.14 3.53
N ILE A 506 -4.65 -19.27 2.35
CA ILE A 506 -3.74 -18.31 1.75
C ILE A 506 -4.28 -16.87 1.93
N ARG A 507 -5.58 -16.75 2.21
CA ARG A 507 -6.38 -15.53 2.36
C ARG A 507 -6.00 -14.66 3.58
N GLU A 508 -5.59 -15.25 4.72
CA GLU A 508 -5.33 -14.48 5.96
C GLU A 508 -3.85 -14.21 6.22
N SER A 509 -2.96 -15.08 5.74
CA SER A 509 -1.51 -14.92 5.94
C SER A 509 -0.91 -13.82 5.06
N ALA A 510 -1.51 -13.56 3.88
CA ALA A 510 -1.07 -12.49 2.97
C ALA A 510 -1.55 -11.09 3.40
N ASP A 511 -2.64 -10.99 4.16
CA ASP A 511 -3.38 -9.75 4.31
C ASP A 511 -2.81 -8.75 5.32
N ARG A 512 -2.02 -9.17 6.31
CA ARG A 512 -1.59 -8.25 7.38
C ARG A 512 -0.12 -7.90 7.42
N ASN A 513 0.79 -8.76 6.97
CA ASN A 513 2.22 -8.58 7.21
C ASN A 513 3.07 -8.36 5.95
N TYR A 514 2.57 -8.68 4.75
CA TYR A 514 3.34 -8.54 3.51
C TYR A 514 3.28 -7.13 2.91
N PHE A 515 2.21 -6.39 3.17
CA PHE A 515 1.94 -5.09 2.54
C PHE A 515 2.43 -3.89 3.35
N TYR A 516 2.74 -4.05 4.65
CA TYR A 516 2.95 -2.91 5.53
C TYR A 516 4.23 -2.97 6.36
N ASN A 517 5.32 -2.55 5.77
CA ASN A 517 6.39 -1.86 6.49
C ASN A 517 6.84 -0.67 5.64
N SER A 518 6.44 0.52 6.06
CA SER A 518 6.66 1.80 5.37
C SER A 518 8.12 2.30 5.44
N ARG A 519 9.04 1.55 6.03
CA ARG A 519 10.47 1.91 6.07
C ARG A 519 11.27 1.05 5.11
N GLU A 520 11.90 1.70 4.15
CA GLU A 520 12.57 1.13 2.97
C GLU A 520 13.72 0.14 3.23
N THR A 521 14.07 -0.17 4.47
CA THR A 521 15.30 -0.91 4.77
C THR A 521 15.14 -2.32 5.33
N ASP A 522 13.94 -2.73 5.80
CA ASP A 522 13.75 -4.07 6.36
C ASP A 522 12.39 -4.67 6.01
N PHE A 523 12.27 -5.13 4.76
CA PHE A 523 11.19 -6.00 4.33
C PHE A 523 11.49 -7.44 4.77
N ARG A 524 11.36 -7.71 6.06
CA ARG A 524 11.22 -9.09 6.55
C ARG A 524 9.76 -9.26 6.96
N PRO A 525 8.96 -9.99 6.15
CA PRO A 525 7.65 -10.40 6.63
C PRO A 525 7.86 -11.24 7.89
N ASN A 526 7.11 -10.96 8.95
CA ASN A 526 7.03 -11.81 10.14
C ASN A 526 6.36 -13.13 9.74
N TYR A 527 7.03 -13.94 8.89
CA TYR A 527 6.63 -15.31 8.65
C TYR A 527 7.03 -16.11 9.87
N ASN A 528 6.03 -16.65 10.53
CA ASN A 528 6.24 -17.51 11.66
C ASN A 528 6.83 -18.84 11.13
N VAL A 529 8.08 -19.15 11.48
CA VAL A 529 8.77 -20.43 11.20
C VAL A 529 7.86 -21.63 11.44
N SER A 530 7.00 -21.51 12.44
CA SER A 530 6.04 -22.54 12.80
C SER A 530 4.98 -22.82 11.71
N CYS A 531 4.54 -21.78 10.96
CA CYS A 531 3.58 -21.98 9.87
C CYS A 531 4.22 -22.69 8.67
N HIS A 532 5.48 -22.39 8.38
CA HIS A 532 6.23 -23.10 7.35
C HIS A 532 6.43 -24.58 7.74
N ALA A 533 6.73 -24.84 9.02
CA ALA A 533 6.84 -26.20 9.54
C ALA A 533 5.49 -26.95 9.45
N GLN A 534 4.38 -26.31 9.83
CA GLN A 534 3.05 -26.93 9.70
C GLN A 534 2.75 -27.29 8.24
N ALA A 535 2.95 -26.38 7.30
CA ALA A 535 2.69 -26.62 5.88
C ALA A 535 3.60 -27.72 5.29
N ARG A 536 4.87 -27.76 5.72
CA ARG A 536 5.79 -28.87 5.34
C ARG A 536 5.35 -30.17 5.96
N GLY A 537 4.88 -30.18 7.21
CA GLY A 537 4.29 -31.31 7.87
C GLY A 537 3.10 -31.88 7.12
N ASP A 538 2.20 -31.04 6.63
CA ASP A 538 1.07 -31.45 5.79
C ASP A 538 1.53 -32.12 4.49
N ALA A 539 2.58 -31.59 3.85
CA ALA A 539 3.15 -32.19 2.65
C ALA A 539 3.85 -33.53 2.95
N TYR A 540 4.58 -33.68 4.06
CA TYR A 540 5.14 -34.94 4.49
C TYR A 540 4.06 -35.98 4.84
N PHE A 541 2.96 -35.53 5.46
CA PHE A 541 1.82 -36.40 5.75
C PHE A 541 1.21 -36.97 4.45
N ALA A 542 1.00 -36.11 3.45
CA ALA A 542 0.50 -36.51 2.13
C ALA A 542 1.46 -37.50 1.42
N LEU A 543 2.78 -37.37 1.62
CA LEU A 543 3.82 -38.28 1.14
C LEU A 543 3.93 -39.57 1.98
N LYS A 544 3.08 -39.72 3.01
CA LYS A 544 3.14 -40.85 3.99
C LYS A 544 4.44 -40.90 4.80
N ASN A 545 5.18 -39.78 4.86
CA ASN A 545 6.35 -39.64 5.73
C ASN A 545 5.93 -39.13 7.12
N PHE A 546 5.21 -39.98 7.85
CA PHE A 546 4.56 -39.60 9.10
C PHE A 546 5.55 -39.19 10.20
N ALA A 547 6.77 -39.75 10.19
CA ALA A 547 7.81 -39.37 11.14
C ALA A 547 8.35 -37.95 10.91
N ALA A 548 8.46 -37.51 9.67
CA ALA A 548 8.82 -36.13 9.34
C ALA A 548 7.66 -35.17 9.66
N ALA A 549 6.42 -35.54 9.33
CA ALA A 549 5.23 -34.78 9.65
C ALA A 549 5.08 -34.54 11.16
N GLU A 550 5.27 -35.57 11.99
CA GLU A 550 5.23 -35.47 13.46
C GLU A 550 6.26 -34.49 14.00
N ARG A 551 7.49 -34.49 13.48
CA ARG A 551 8.54 -33.50 13.88
C ARG A 551 8.12 -32.06 13.57
N ASP A 552 7.61 -31.84 12.38
CA ASP A 552 7.19 -30.54 11.95
C ASP A 552 5.97 -30.01 12.74
N TYR A 553 4.98 -30.87 13.00
CA TYR A 553 3.84 -30.51 13.85
C TYR A 553 4.26 -30.28 15.31
N THR A 554 5.30 -30.97 15.80
CA THR A 554 5.87 -30.71 17.13
C THR A 554 6.51 -29.31 17.18
N THR A 555 7.24 -28.91 16.14
CA THR A 555 7.79 -27.55 16.02
C THR A 555 6.66 -26.51 16.05
N TYR A 556 5.57 -26.77 15.32
CA TYR A 556 4.39 -25.89 15.34
C TYR A 556 3.76 -25.78 16.74
N ILE A 557 3.55 -26.91 17.44
CA ILE A 557 2.95 -26.97 18.79
C ILE A 557 3.80 -26.21 19.81
N VAL A 558 5.13 -26.31 19.75
CA VAL A 558 6.05 -25.58 20.64
C VAL A 558 5.83 -24.07 20.52
N ALA A 559 5.61 -23.56 19.31
CA ALA A 559 5.34 -22.15 19.06
C ALA A 559 3.89 -21.76 19.38
N HIS A 560 2.94 -22.69 19.24
CA HIS A 560 1.50 -22.48 19.42
C HIS A 560 0.86 -23.51 20.38
N PRO A 561 1.25 -23.55 21.65
CA PRO A 561 0.79 -24.60 22.60
C PRO A 561 -0.70 -24.53 22.91
N ASN A 562 -1.35 -23.42 22.57
CA ASN A 562 -2.79 -23.22 22.78
C ASN A 562 -3.66 -23.52 21.56
N ASP A 563 -3.05 -23.76 20.39
CA ASP A 563 -3.78 -24.12 19.19
C ASP A 563 -4.08 -25.63 19.15
N PRO A 564 -5.36 -26.02 19.20
CA PRO A 564 -5.74 -27.44 19.18
C PRO A 564 -5.40 -28.11 17.84
N GLU A 565 -5.39 -27.38 16.72
CA GLU A 565 -5.19 -27.93 15.38
C GLU A 565 -3.80 -28.59 15.22
N GLY A 566 -2.76 -28.01 15.82
CA GLY A 566 -1.42 -28.60 15.83
C GLY A 566 -1.41 -29.98 16.46
N TYR A 567 -2.10 -30.17 17.59
CA TYR A 567 -2.23 -31.46 18.28
C TYR A 567 -3.02 -32.46 17.44
N HIS A 568 -4.13 -32.03 16.80
CA HIS A 568 -4.90 -32.87 15.88
C HIS A 568 -4.04 -33.42 14.74
N LYS A 569 -3.31 -32.56 14.06
CA LYS A 569 -2.44 -32.95 12.94
C LYS A 569 -1.34 -33.90 13.39
N ARG A 570 -0.72 -33.62 14.56
CA ARG A 570 0.31 -34.55 15.13
C ARG A 570 -0.28 -35.88 15.55
N ALA A 571 -1.46 -35.90 16.14
CA ALA A 571 -2.18 -37.10 16.48
C ALA A 571 -2.43 -38.01 15.27
N ASN A 572 -2.90 -37.41 14.15
CA ASN A 572 -3.09 -38.15 12.90
C ASN A 572 -1.77 -38.73 12.38
N ALA A 573 -0.67 -37.96 12.43
CA ALA A 573 0.65 -38.45 12.01
C ALA A 573 1.17 -39.58 12.90
N ARG A 574 0.96 -39.51 14.22
CA ARG A 574 1.29 -40.55 15.19
C ARG A 574 0.45 -41.82 14.98
N PHE A 575 -0.84 -41.64 14.76
CA PHE A 575 -1.77 -42.72 14.43
C PHE A 575 -1.30 -43.53 13.21
N GLU A 576 -1.05 -42.83 12.08
CA GLU A 576 -0.59 -43.45 10.83
C GLU A 576 0.82 -44.08 10.96
N LYS A 577 1.68 -43.54 11.83
CA LYS A 577 3.01 -44.05 12.14
C LYS A 577 2.95 -45.31 13.01
N GLY A 578 1.81 -45.58 13.69
CA GLY A 578 1.62 -46.70 14.61
C GLY A 578 1.75 -46.31 16.09
N ASP A 579 2.08 -45.09 16.43
CA ASP A 579 2.10 -44.55 17.80
C ASP A 579 0.67 -44.16 18.25
N LYS A 580 -0.14 -45.21 18.51
CA LYS A 580 -1.56 -45.05 18.86
C LYS A 580 -1.74 -44.36 20.22
N GLN A 581 -0.87 -44.68 21.20
CA GLN A 581 -0.92 -44.09 22.54
C GLN A 581 -0.59 -42.58 22.48
N GLY A 582 0.47 -42.19 21.77
CA GLY A 582 0.80 -40.79 21.57
C GLY A 582 -0.29 -40.02 20.80
N ALA A 583 -1.01 -40.69 19.88
CA ALA A 583 -2.17 -40.10 19.22
C ALA A 583 -3.32 -39.80 20.19
N ILE A 584 -3.64 -40.73 21.10
CA ILE A 584 -4.66 -40.54 22.13
C ILE A 584 -4.32 -39.36 23.02
N GLU A 585 -3.07 -39.20 23.44
CA GLU A 585 -2.61 -38.06 24.25
C GLU A 585 -2.88 -36.72 23.55
N ASP A 586 -2.53 -36.61 22.26
CA ASP A 586 -2.74 -35.41 21.48
C ASP A 586 -4.23 -35.13 21.22
N TYR A 587 -5.05 -36.13 20.90
CA TYR A 587 -6.50 -35.99 20.80
C TYR A 587 -7.14 -35.57 22.13
N ASN A 588 -6.62 -36.02 23.29
CA ASN A 588 -7.06 -35.54 24.57
C ASN A 588 -6.87 -34.01 24.75
N VAL A 589 -5.69 -33.49 24.36
CA VAL A 589 -5.41 -32.06 24.42
C VAL A 589 -6.35 -31.29 23.50
N PHE A 590 -6.61 -31.77 22.29
CA PHE A 590 -7.58 -31.16 21.38
C PHE A 590 -8.98 -31.12 21.99
N LEU A 591 -9.49 -32.23 22.48
CA LEU A 591 -10.85 -32.41 22.99
C LEU A 591 -11.12 -31.70 24.31
N GLN A 592 -10.07 -31.29 25.06
CA GLN A 592 -10.22 -30.38 26.21
C GLN A 592 -10.61 -28.97 25.79
N LYS A 593 -10.29 -28.60 24.53
CA LYS A 593 -10.53 -27.23 24.02
C LYS A 593 -11.70 -27.18 23.06
N VAL A 594 -11.89 -28.20 22.25
CA VAL A 594 -12.90 -28.24 21.17
C VAL A 594 -13.62 -29.58 21.17
N ARG A 595 -14.96 -29.58 21.25
CA ARG A 595 -15.79 -30.78 21.05
C ARG A 595 -16.03 -30.98 19.55
N ASP A 596 -15.36 -31.97 18.93
CA ASP A 596 -15.51 -32.29 17.51
C ASP A 596 -15.76 -33.79 17.36
N ALA A 597 -16.84 -34.15 16.63
CA ALA A 597 -17.24 -35.51 16.41
C ALA A 597 -16.15 -36.38 15.73
N ARG A 598 -15.45 -35.77 14.76
CA ARG A 598 -14.37 -36.45 14.01
C ARG A 598 -13.20 -36.82 14.94
N ILE A 599 -12.89 -35.98 15.89
CA ILE A 599 -11.77 -36.19 16.80
C ILE A 599 -12.12 -37.22 17.87
N PHE A 600 -13.35 -37.23 18.39
CA PHE A 600 -13.83 -38.34 19.23
C PHE A 600 -13.77 -39.65 18.46
N TYR A 601 -14.23 -39.68 17.19
CA TYR A 601 -14.14 -40.88 16.34
C TYR A 601 -12.70 -41.32 16.14
N SER A 602 -11.76 -40.41 15.83
CA SER A 602 -10.34 -40.73 15.61
C SER A 602 -9.66 -41.23 16.90
N ARG A 603 -10.00 -40.65 18.08
CA ARG A 603 -9.50 -41.13 19.36
C ARG A 603 -10.08 -42.50 19.68
N GLY A 604 -11.36 -42.72 19.41
CA GLY A 604 -12.00 -44.06 19.57
C GLY A 604 -11.32 -45.15 18.73
N ASN A 605 -10.95 -44.83 17.48
CA ASN A 605 -10.17 -45.76 16.66
C ASN A 605 -8.79 -46.05 17.27
N SER A 606 -8.10 -45.04 17.79
CA SER A 606 -6.82 -45.23 18.47
C SER A 606 -6.95 -46.08 19.72
N SER A 607 -8.02 -45.86 20.51
CA SER A 607 -8.31 -46.62 21.73
C SER A 607 -8.62 -48.11 21.42
N ALA A 608 -9.39 -48.36 20.36
CA ALA A 608 -9.65 -49.72 19.88
C ALA A 608 -8.36 -50.44 19.44
N ASP A 609 -7.49 -49.74 18.71
CA ASP A 609 -6.21 -50.27 18.23
C ASP A 609 -5.22 -50.62 19.38
N VAL A 610 -5.34 -49.99 20.55
CA VAL A 610 -4.54 -50.35 21.76
C VAL A 610 -5.27 -51.29 22.69
N GLY A 611 -6.49 -51.75 22.35
CA GLY A 611 -7.29 -52.72 23.14
C GLY A 611 -8.10 -52.06 24.27
N ASP A 612 -8.25 -50.71 24.28
CA ASP A 612 -9.14 -50.02 25.20
C ASP A 612 -10.55 -49.89 24.58
N ASP A 613 -11.25 -51.04 24.54
CA ASP A 613 -12.59 -51.12 23.96
C ASP A 613 -13.62 -50.23 24.67
N GLN A 614 -13.48 -50.06 26.00
CA GLN A 614 -14.39 -49.21 26.77
C GLN A 614 -14.21 -47.73 26.43
N GLY A 615 -12.94 -47.29 26.34
CA GLY A 615 -12.59 -45.96 25.88
C GLY A 615 -13.06 -45.70 24.46
N ALA A 616 -12.86 -46.67 23.56
CA ALA A 616 -13.32 -46.60 22.17
C ALA A 616 -14.85 -46.44 22.08
N ILE A 617 -15.60 -47.25 22.78
CA ILE A 617 -17.07 -47.18 22.84
C ILE A 617 -17.52 -45.84 23.38
N ALA A 618 -16.91 -45.33 24.45
CA ALA A 618 -17.25 -44.04 25.03
C ALA A 618 -17.03 -42.91 24.03
N ASP A 619 -15.93 -42.92 23.28
CA ASP A 619 -15.60 -41.97 22.27
C ASP A 619 -16.52 -42.02 21.04
N TYR A 620 -16.86 -43.23 20.55
CA TYR A 620 -17.86 -43.35 19.47
C TYR A 620 -19.24 -42.83 19.92
N LEU A 621 -19.62 -43.04 21.17
CA LEU A 621 -20.84 -42.46 21.71
C LEU A 621 -20.81 -40.91 21.77
N GLN A 622 -19.66 -40.32 22.14
CA GLN A 622 -19.50 -38.88 22.11
C GLN A 622 -19.55 -38.33 20.68
N SER A 623 -18.87 -39.01 19.74
CA SER A 623 -18.91 -38.66 18.31
C SER A 623 -20.38 -38.66 17.81
N LEU A 624 -21.11 -39.76 18.09
CA LEU A 624 -22.53 -39.91 17.71
C LEU A 624 -23.47 -38.93 18.43
N SER A 625 -23.11 -38.48 19.63
CA SER A 625 -23.88 -37.45 20.33
C SER A 625 -23.86 -36.08 19.62
N ILE A 626 -22.76 -35.83 18.88
CA ILE A 626 -22.52 -34.57 18.14
C ILE A 626 -22.98 -34.74 16.68
N ASN A 627 -22.61 -35.86 16.06
CA ASN A 627 -22.98 -36.23 14.70
C ASN A 627 -23.75 -37.54 14.67
N PRO A 628 -25.06 -37.54 14.87
CA PRO A 628 -25.89 -38.75 14.97
C PRO A 628 -26.01 -39.57 13.66
N ILE A 629 -25.52 -39.02 12.55
CA ILE A 629 -25.61 -39.68 11.22
C ILE A 629 -24.28 -40.32 10.80
N ASP A 630 -23.28 -40.36 11.67
CA ASP A 630 -21.98 -40.97 11.37
C ASP A 630 -22.08 -42.50 11.39
N VAL A 631 -22.24 -43.06 10.20
CA VAL A 631 -22.40 -44.50 9.96
C VAL A 631 -21.13 -45.28 10.42
N THR A 632 -19.93 -44.70 10.21
CA THR A 632 -18.66 -45.34 10.54
C THR A 632 -18.43 -45.44 12.04
N ALA A 633 -18.83 -44.40 12.79
CA ALA A 633 -18.78 -44.42 14.26
C ALA A 633 -19.74 -45.48 14.85
N TYR A 634 -20.93 -45.69 14.26
CA TYR A 634 -21.81 -46.76 14.66
C TYR A 634 -21.22 -48.17 14.40
N SER A 635 -20.63 -48.37 13.22
CA SER A 635 -19.98 -49.63 12.83
C SER A 635 -18.84 -49.97 13.78
N ASN A 636 -17.93 -49.02 14.00
CA ASN A 636 -16.76 -49.24 14.85
C ASN A 636 -17.12 -49.47 16.32
N ARG A 637 -18.14 -48.76 16.84
CA ARG A 637 -18.72 -49.09 18.14
C ARG A 637 -19.27 -50.51 18.23
N GLY A 638 -19.90 -51.01 17.18
CA GLY A 638 -20.40 -52.35 17.05
C GLY A 638 -19.25 -53.38 17.10
N ASN A 639 -18.18 -53.11 16.38
CA ASN A 639 -17.00 -54.00 16.32
C ASN A 639 -16.27 -54.09 17.66
N ALA A 640 -15.98 -52.96 18.30
CA ALA A 640 -15.38 -52.93 19.63
C ALA A 640 -16.22 -53.66 20.70
N ARG A 641 -17.52 -53.79 20.51
CA ARG A 641 -18.41 -54.51 21.42
C ARG A 641 -18.45 -56.04 21.17
N THR A 642 -18.05 -56.48 19.98
CA THR A 642 -18.04 -57.94 19.65
C THR A 642 -16.81 -58.66 20.17
N ASP A 643 -15.69 -57.94 20.31
CA ASP A 643 -14.43 -58.54 20.79
C ASP A 643 -14.35 -58.67 22.31
N THR A 644 -15.22 -57.94 23.05
CA THR A 644 -15.33 -58.07 24.52
C THR A 644 -16.58 -58.89 24.91
N ALA A 645 -16.45 -60.22 24.85
CA ALA A 645 -17.53 -61.16 25.25
C ALA A 645 -17.92 -61.11 26.74
N THR A 646 -17.44 -60.13 27.54
CA THR A 646 -17.77 -59.95 28.94
C THR A 646 -17.77 -58.48 29.36
N ILE A 647 -18.73 -57.71 28.88
CA ILE A 647 -19.09 -56.46 29.58
C ILE A 647 -20.20 -56.81 30.55
N PRO A 648 -20.04 -56.53 31.88
CA PRO A 648 -21.10 -56.69 32.84
C PRO A 648 -22.31 -55.83 32.46
N ASP A 649 -23.50 -56.35 32.50
CA ASP A 649 -24.78 -55.65 32.23
C ASP A 649 -25.04 -54.40 33.11
N ASN A 650 -24.04 -53.97 33.92
CA ASN A 650 -24.14 -52.85 34.84
C ASN A 650 -23.68 -51.48 34.35
N VAL A 651 -23.13 -51.34 33.11
CA VAL A 651 -23.06 -50.04 32.49
C VAL A 651 -24.44 -49.73 31.93
N GLN A 652 -25.24 -49.01 32.71
CA GLN A 652 -26.48 -48.38 32.19
C GLN A 652 -26.10 -47.45 31.06
N VAL A 653 -25.87 -48.01 29.88
CA VAL A 653 -26.06 -47.30 28.61
C VAL A 653 -27.55 -47.05 28.61
N THR A 654 -27.94 -45.83 29.02
CA THR A 654 -29.32 -45.42 29.17
C THR A 654 -30.16 -45.95 27.98
N PRO A 655 -31.31 -46.55 28.17
CA PRO A 655 -32.14 -47.17 27.15
C PRO A 655 -32.89 -46.05 26.36
N ARG A 656 -32.17 -45.24 25.64
CA ARG A 656 -32.78 -44.19 24.77
C ARG A 656 -32.68 -44.49 23.27
N ILE A 657 -32.12 -45.62 22.87
CA ILE A 657 -32.22 -46.10 21.49
C ILE A 657 -33.68 -46.52 21.17
N SER A 658 -34.40 -47.04 22.20
CA SER A 658 -35.78 -47.48 22.02
C SER A 658 -36.78 -46.40 21.66
N GLU A 659 -36.39 -45.10 21.76
CA GLU A 659 -37.28 -43.96 21.47
C GLU A 659 -36.67 -42.90 20.51
N ASN A 660 -35.53 -43.19 19.88
CA ASN A 660 -34.85 -42.23 19.00
C ASN A 660 -35.06 -42.61 17.53
N PRO A 661 -35.97 -41.92 16.80
CA PRO A 661 -36.23 -42.19 15.40
C PRO A 661 -34.98 -42.03 14.50
N ILE A 662 -34.07 -41.13 14.87
CA ILE A 662 -32.84 -40.91 14.09
C ILE A 662 -31.90 -42.09 14.22
N ALA A 663 -31.78 -42.71 15.41
CA ALA A 663 -30.94 -43.87 15.63
C ALA A 663 -31.43 -45.09 14.84
N TYR A 664 -32.76 -45.33 14.78
CA TYR A 664 -33.34 -46.36 13.93
C TYR A 664 -33.13 -46.09 12.44
N ASN A 665 -33.36 -44.88 11.98
CA ASN A 665 -33.07 -44.51 10.59
C ASN A 665 -31.64 -44.81 10.18
N ASN A 666 -30.69 -44.41 11.01
CA ASN A 666 -29.23 -44.59 10.72
C ASN A 666 -28.83 -46.06 10.78
N ARG A 667 -29.33 -46.86 11.73
CA ARG A 667 -29.09 -48.28 11.77
C ARG A 667 -29.68 -48.96 10.53
N GLY A 668 -30.85 -48.55 10.06
CA GLY A 668 -31.46 -49.03 8.83
C GLY A 668 -30.58 -48.80 7.59
N ILE A 669 -29.96 -47.61 7.48
CA ILE A 669 -29.02 -47.30 6.39
C ILE A 669 -27.79 -48.25 6.44
N ILE A 670 -27.23 -48.49 7.62
CA ILE A 670 -26.10 -49.38 7.81
C ILE A 670 -26.45 -50.81 7.42
N ARG A 671 -27.57 -51.37 7.94
CA ARG A 671 -28.07 -52.67 7.58
C ARG A 671 -28.27 -52.87 6.08
N ARG A 672 -28.77 -51.87 5.39
CA ARG A 672 -28.83 -51.85 3.92
C ARG A 672 -27.48 -51.99 3.28
N GLN A 673 -26.47 -51.23 3.73
CA GLN A 673 -25.08 -51.28 3.20
C GLN A 673 -24.37 -52.62 3.46
N THR A 674 -24.69 -53.29 4.57
CA THR A 674 -24.17 -54.60 4.92
C THR A 674 -24.96 -55.75 4.34
N GLY A 675 -26.01 -55.46 3.57
CA GLY A 675 -26.84 -56.44 2.86
C GLY A 675 -28.05 -56.95 3.66
N ASP A 676 -28.23 -56.59 4.93
CA ASP A 676 -29.42 -56.90 5.75
C ASP A 676 -30.57 -55.92 5.40
N LYS A 677 -31.20 -56.12 4.27
CA LYS A 677 -32.30 -55.29 3.76
C LYS A 677 -33.59 -55.42 4.56
N GLU A 678 -33.90 -56.62 5.04
CA GLU A 678 -35.07 -56.91 5.89
C GLU A 678 -34.97 -56.21 7.23
N GLY A 679 -33.82 -56.35 7.93
CA GLY A 679 -33.58 -55.63 9.17
C GLY A 679 -33.53 -54.11 9.00
N ALA A 680 -33.09 -53.63 7.85
CA ALA A 680 -33.13 -52.21 7.50
C ALA A 680 -34.56 -51.68 7.39
N LEU A 681 -35.51 -52.45 6.80
CA LEU A 681 -36.93 -52.10 6.75
C LEU A 681 -37.54 -52.04 8.15
N GLU A 682 -37.25 -53.01 9.01
CA GLU A 682 -37.74 -53.01 10.39
C GLU A 682 -37.31 -51.75 11.16
N ASP A 683 -36.06 -51.36 11.00
CA ASP A 683 -35.52 -50.16 11.63
C ASP A 683 -36.17 -48.91 11.10
N LEU A 684 -36.36 -48.79 9.80
CA LEU A 684 -36.99 -47.61 9.18
C LEU A 684 -38.50 -47.54 9.49
N ASP A 685 -39.17 -48.67 9.59
CA ASP A 685 -40.56 -48.73 10.07
C ASP A 685 -40.66 -48.22 11.51
N LYS A 686 -39.73 -48.59 12.36
CA LYS A 686 -39.63 -48.08 13.73
C LYS A 686 -39.30 -46.60 13.78
N ALA A 687 -38.33 -46.13 12.94
CA ALA A 687 -38.01 -44.70 12.81
C ALA A 687 -39.23 -43.87 12.44
N ILE A 688 -40.00 -44.31 11.45
CA ILE A 688 -41.21 -43.68 10.98
C ILE A 688 -42.35 -43.74 12.03
N SER A 689 -42.50 -44.88 12.72
CA SER A 689 -43.51 -45.00 13.81
C SER A 689 -43.22 -44.03 14.98
N LEU A 690 -41.93 -43.72 15.24
CA LEU A 690 -41.52 -42.75 16.27
C LEU A 690 -41.56 -41.29 15.81
N ASN A 691 -41.36 -41.03 14.53
CA ASN A 691 -41.47 -39.72 13.90
C ASN A 691 -41.97 -39.82 12.48
N SER A 692 -43.30 -39.72 12.32
CA SER A 692 -43.99 -39.78 11.03
C SER A 692 -43.74 -38.57 10.14
N ASN A 693 -43.12 -37.50 10.63
CA ASN A 693 -42.78 -36.28 9.87
C ASN A 693 -41.31 -36.23 9.43
N ASN A 694 -40.65 -37.39 9.28
CA ASN A 694 -39.27 -37.47 8.87
C ASN A 694 -39.10 -37.82 7.40
N PRO A 695 -38.89 -36.84 6.48
CA PRO A 695 -38.77 -37.10 5.04
C PRO A 695 -37.57 -38.02 4.71
N ILE A 696 -36.52 -37.98 5.50
CA ILE A 696 -35.29 -38.76 5.31
C ILE A 696 -35.60 -40.26 5.53
N ALA A 697 -36.34 -40.59 6.59
CA ALA A 697 -36.70 -41.97 6.89
C ALA A 697 -37.60 -42.61 5.78
N TYR A 698 -38.57 -41.86 5.26
CA TYR A 698 -39.36 -42.27 4.13
C TYR A 698 -38.50 -42.44 2.86
N ASN A 699 -37.63 -41.51 2.53
CA ASN A 699 -36.72 -41.64 1.38
C ASN A 699 -35.87 -42.89 1.50
N ASN A 700 -35.29 -43.15 2.65
CA ASN A 700 -34.44 -44.31 2.87
C ASN A 700 -35.21 -45.64 2.81
N ARG A 701 -36.43 -45.68 3.39
CA ARG A 701 -37.32 -46.87 3.27
C ARG A 701 -37.74 -47.10 1.83
N GLY A 702 -38.07 -46.06 1.10
CA GLY A 702 -38.40 -46.11 -0.32
C GLY A 702 -37.26 -46.70 -1.16
N VAL A 703 -36.01 -46.28 -0.89
CA VAL A 703 -34.84 -46.85 -1.58
C VAL A 703 -34.67 -48.32 -1.28
N ILE A 704 -34.78 -48.76 0.00
CA ILE A 704 -34.71 -50.19 0.34
C ILE A 704 -35.83 -51.01 -0.28
N ARG A 705 -37.06 -50.51 -0.28
CA ARG A 705 -38.19 -51.15 -0.98
C ARG A 705 -37.90 -51.30 -2.47
N PHE A 706 -37.29 -50.31 -3.10
CA PHE A 706 -36.86 -50.39 -4.49
C PHE A 706 -35.77 -51.45 -4.70
N ASP A 707 -34.77 -51.51 -3.83
CA ASP A 707 -33.70 -52.53 -3.85
C ASP A 707 -34.25 -53.96 -3.68
N LEU A 708 -35.41 -54.11 -3.01
CA LEU A 708 -36.12 -55.37 -2.83
C LEU A 708 -37.16 -55.63 -3.96
N GLY A 709 -37.30 -54.77 -4.95
CA GLY A 709 -38.19 -54.90 -6.06
C GLY A 709 -39.64 -54.43 -5.79
N ASN A 710 -39.95 -53.94 -4.60
CA ASN A 710 -41.29 -53.39 -4.27
C ASN A 710 -41.40 -51.94 -4.77
N ASN A 711 -41.56 -51.79 -6.07
CA ASN A 711 -41.65 -50.48 -6.74
C ASN A 711 -42.83 -49.65 -6.28
N THR A 712 -43.99 -50.28 -5.98
CA THR A 712 -45.20 -49.56 -5.52
C THR A 712 -44.94 -48.93 -4.13
N GLY A 713 -44.47 -49.74 -3.18
CA GLY A 713 -44.19 -49.22 -1.86
C GLY A 713 -43.03 -48.18 -1.85
N ALA A 714 -42.08 -48.32 -2.78
CA ALA A 714 -41.06 -47.33 -2.98
C ALA A 714 -41.63 -45.97 -3.42
N LEU A 715 -42.54 -45.96 -4.40
CA LEU A 715 -43.21 -44.75 -4.87
C LEU A 715 -44.06 -44.08 -3.77
N GLU A 716 -44.75 -44.86 -2.96
CA GLU A 716 -45.52 -44.33 -1.83
C GLU A 716 -44.63 -43.63 -0.82
N ASP A 717 -43.53 -44.24 -0.44
CA ASP A 717 -42.58 -43.64 0.49
C ASP A 717 -41.89 -42.37 -0.08
N LEU A 718 -41.41 -42.40 -1.32
CA LEU A 718 -40.79 -41.28 -1.97
C LEU A 718 -41.76 -40.10 -2.20
N ASN A 719 -43.05 -40.39 -2.50
CA ASN A 719 -44.09 -39.39 -2.53
C ASN A 719 -44.30 -38.75 -1.16
N MET A 720 -44.30 -39.56 -0.09
CA MET A 720 -44.43 -39.04 1.26
C MET A 720 -43.21 -38.19 1.64
N ALA A 721 -42.00 -38.62 1.31
CA ALA A 721 -40.77 -37.83 1.54
C ALA A 721 -40.86 -36.45 0.84
N ILE A 722 -41.30 -36.40 -0.40
CA ILE A 722 -41.51 -35.18 -1.17
C ILE A 722 -42.66 -34.33 -0.61
N SER A 723 -43.72 -34.93 -0.14
CA SER A 723 -44.81 -34.19 0.49
C SER A 723 -44.41 -33.51 1.79
N LEU A 724 -43.57 -34.13 2.55
CA LEU A 724 -43.02 -33.60 3.80
C LEU A 724 -41.89 -32.55 3.55
N GLN A 725 -41.17 -32.71 2.47
CA GLN A 725 -40.10 -31.78 2.09
C GLN A 725 -40.11 -31.59 0.55
N SER A 726 -40.80 -30.59 0.09
CA SER A 726 -41.05 -30.36 -1.35
C SER A 726 -39.79 -29.99 -2.18
N ASN A 727 -38.71 -29.63 -1.56
CA ASN A 727 -37.41 -29.35 -2.21
C ASN A 727 -36.39 -30.47 -1.99
N TYR A 728 -36.77 -31.69 -1.64
CA TYR A 728 -35.88 -32.79 -1.34
C TYR A 728 -35.32 -33.45 -2.62
N ALA A 729 -34.20 -32.93 -3.12
CA ALA A 729 -33.57 -33.33 -4.38
C ALA A 729 -33.33 -34.85 -4.50
N GLU A 730 -32.82 -35.48 -3.42
CA GLU A 730 -32.57 -36.94 -3.40
C GLU A 730 -33.87 -37.75 -3.57
N ALA A 731 -34.97 -37.35 -2.93
CA ALA A 731 -36.22 -38.05 -3.05
C ALA A 731 -36.79 -38.00 -4.47
N TYR A 732 -36.67 -36.86 -5.15
CA TYR A 732 -36.98 -36.75 -6.57
C TYR A 732 -36.10 -37.64 -7.43
N TYR A 733 -34.80 -37.63 -7.20
CA TYR A 733 -33.86 -38.47 -7.92
C TYR A 733 -34.18 -39.95 -7.74
N ASN A 734 -34.39 -40.41 -6.51
CA ASN A 734 -34.74 -41.82 -6.20
C ASN A 734 -36.11 -42.20 -6.81
N ARG A 735 -37.12 -41.31 -6.78
CA ARG A 735 -38.39 -41.53 -7.42
C ARG A 735 -38.24 -41.61 -8.94
N GLY A 736 -37.39 -40.81 -9.55
CA GLY A 736 -37.01 -40.91 -10.94
C GLY A 736 -36.45 -42.29 -11.32
N LEU A 737 -35.54 -42.86 -10.48
CA LEU A 737 -35.00 -44.19 -10.68
C LEU A 737 -36.09 -45.29 -10.64
N VAL A 738 -37.01 -45.20 -9.69
CA VAL A 738 -38.13 -46.17 -9.60
C VAL A 738 -39.05 -46.06 -10.84
N LYS A 739 -39.39 -44.85 -11.26
CA LYS A 739 -40.26 -44.59 -12.47
C LYS A 739 -39.58 -45.11 -13.74
N GLU A 740 -38.29 -44.89 -13.88
CA GLU A 740 -37.52 -45.42 -15.00
C GLU A 740 -37.55 -46.93 -15.05
N LYS A 741 -37.38 -47.58 -13.88
CA LYS A 741 -37.41 -49.05 -13.76
C LYS A 741 -38.78 -49.66 -14.14
N ILE A 742 -39.90 -48.96 -13.84
CA ILE A 742 -41.24 -49.41 -14.22
C ILE A 742 -41.63 -48.98 -15.64
N GLY A 743 -40.77 -48.33 -16.38
CA GLY A 743 -40.94 -47.94 -17.78
C GLY A 743 -41.59 -46.56 -18.00
N ASP A 744 -41.90 -45.78 -16.94
CA ASP A 744 -42.43 -44.44 -17.07
C ASP A 744 -41.29 -43.44 -17.25
N LYS A 745 -40.63 -43.54 -18.40
CA LYS A 745 -39.50 -42.73 -18.78
C LYS A 745 -39.83 -41.20 -18.74
N LYS A 746 -41.05 -40.83 -19.12
CA LYS A 746 -41.45 -39.43 -19.14
C LYS A 746 -41.53 -38.80 -17.74
N ALA A 747 -42.15 -39.53 -16.81
CA ALA A 747 -42.21 -39.09 -15.42
C ALA A 747 -40.84 -39.16 -14.70
N ALA A 748 -39.95 -40.08 -15.09
CA ALA A 748 -38.57 -40.14 -14.58
C ALA A 748 -37.79 -38.90 -14.99
N ILE A 749 -37.85 -38.47 -16.25
CA ILE A 749 -37.21 -37.24 -16.74
C ILE A 749 -37.67 -36.01 -15.94
N ALA A 750 -38.98 -35.90 -15.68
CA ALA A 750 -39.54 -34.79 -14.91
C ALA A 750 -38.96 -34.78 -13.47
N ASP A 751 -38.85 -35.94 -12.84
CA ASP A 751 -38.28 -36.04 -11.49
C ASP A 751 -36.77 -35.74 -11.45
N TYR A 752 -35.98 -36.19 -12.42
CA TYR A 752 -34.55 -35.81 -12.52
C TYR A 752 -34.37 -34.32 -12.74
N GLN A 753 -35.23 -33.68 -13.54
CA GLN A 753 -35.23 -32.24 -13.74
C GLN A 753 -35.51 -31.48 -12.43
N LEU A 754 -36.44 -31.95 -11.61
CA LEU A 754 -36.70 -31.38 -10.29
C LEU A 754 -35.54 -31.60 -9.36
N ALA A 755 -34.88 -32.76 -9.37
CA ALA A 755 -33.71 -33.05 -8.57
C ALA A 755 -32.56 -32.04 -8.85
N ILE A 756 -32.24 -31.76 -10.13
CA ILE A 756 -31.21 -30.80 -10.51
C ILE A 756 -31.65 -29.34 -10.30
N THR A 757 -32.93 -29.07 -10.26
CA THR A 757 -33.46 -27.73 -9.94
C THR A 757 -33.23 -27.40 -8.47
N TYR A 758 -33.50 -28.35 -7.59
CA TYR A 758 -33.32 -28.18 -6.16
C TYR A 758 -31.86 -28.37 -5.73
N GLN A 759 -31.08 -29.17 -6.46
CA GLN A 759 -29.64 -29.35 -6.23
C GLN A 759 -28.83 -29.21 -7.53
N PRO A 760 -28.44 -27.99 -7.91
CA PRO A 760 -27.79 -27.72 -9.21
C PRO A 760 -26.44 -28.43 -9.47
N ASN A 761 -25.84 -29.05 -8.46
CA ASN A 761 -24.58 -29.80 -8.57
C ASN A 761 -24.80 -31.31 -8.40
N TYR A 762 -25.99 -31.82 -8.60
CA TYR A 762 -26.29 -33.24 -8.44
C TYR A 762 -25.87 -34.04 -9.68
N GLY A 763 -24.61 -34.50 -9.66
CA GLY A 763 -23.94 -35.20 -10.79
C GLY A 763 -24.71 -36.44 -11.28
N GLU A 764 -25.14 -37.30 -10.35
CA GLU A 764 -25.89 -38.52 -10.63
C GLU A 764 -27.25 -38.24 -11.31
N ALA A 765 -27.94 -37.18 -10.88
CA ALA A 765 -29.21 -36.79 -11.47
C ALA A 765 -29.02 -36.26 -12.91
N TYR A 766 -27.97 -35.50 -13.16
CA TYR A 766 -27.60 -35.07 -14.53
C TYR A 766 -27.25 -36.25 -15.41
N TYR A 767 -26.51 -37.24 -14.89
CA TYR A 767 -26.13 -38.44 -15.65
C TYR A 767 -27.35 -39.23 -16.06
N ASN A 768 -28.25 -39.54 -15.12
CA ASN A 768 -29.47 -40.34 -15.44
C ASN A 768 -30.45 -39.52 -16.30
N LEU A 769 -30.58 -38.21 -16.10
CA LEU A 769 -31.36 -37.36 -16.98
C LEU A 769 -30.83 -37.40 -18.42
N ALA A 770 -29.53 -37.39 -18.62
CA ALA A 770 -28.93 -37.49 -19.94
C ALA A 770 -29.25 -38.80 -20.63
N LEU A 771 -29.11 -39.92 -19.91
CA LEU A 771 -29.45 -41.24 -20.46
C LEU A 771 -30.99 -41.38 -20.73
N ALA A 772 -31.80 -40.86 -19.84
CA ALA A 772 -33.24 -40.87 -20.00
C ALA A 772 -33.75 -39.98 -21.15
N THR A 773 -33.08 -38.88 -21.46
CA THR A 773 -33.42 -37.99 -22.58
C THR A 773 -32.85 -38.43 -23.92
N TYR A 774 -31.85 -39.31 -23.93
CA TYR A 774 -31.19 -39.73 -25.18
C TYR A 774 -32.13 -40.52 -26.13
N ASP A 775 -32.12 -40.08 -27.38
CA ASP A 775 -32.76 -40.77 -28.51
C ASP A 775 -31.85 -40.62 -29.72
N ASP A 776 -31.29 -41.72 -30.21
CA ASP A 776 -30.35 -41.74 -31.34
C ASP A 776 -30.94 -41.25 -32.66
N LYS A 777 -32.27 -41.30 -32.81
CA LYS A 777 -33.03 -40.83 -33.98
C LYS A 777 -33.34 -39.33 -33.95
N ASN A 778 -33.14 -38.68 -32.82
CA ASN A 778 -33.49 -37.28 -32.64
C ASN A 778 -32.23 -36.42 -32.35
N PRO A 779 -31.75 -35.63 -33.33
CA PRO A 779 -30.53 -34.80 -33.12
C PRO A 779 -30.65 -33.81 -31.96
N SER A 780 -31.82 -33.24 -31.72
CA SER A 780 -32.02 -32.29 -30.60
C SER A 780 -31.92 -32.97 -29.25
N SER A 781 -32.41 -34.21 -29.12
CA SER A 781 -32.28 -35.05 -27.94
C SER A 781 -30.81 -35.36 -27.66
N ARG A 782 -30.05 -35.71 -28.70
CA ARG A 782 -28.60 -35.98 -28.60
C ARG A 782 -27.85 -34.79 -28.07
N VAL A 783 -28.09 -33.57 -28.58
CA VAL A 783 -27.44 -32.32 -28.09
C VAL A 783 -27.81 -32.04 -26.63
N ALA A 784 -29.10 -32.22 -26.26
CA ALA A 784 -29.53 -32.04 -24.86
C ALA A 784 -28.83 -33.02 -23.92
N SER A 785 -28.72 -34.29 -24.32
CA SER A 785 -28.07 -35.35 -23.52
C SER A 785 -26.58 -35.09 -23.36
N LEU A 786 -25.87 -34.64 -24.40
CA LEU A 786 -24.47 -34.23 -24.32
C LEU A 786 -24.25 -33.08 -23.32
N ASN A 787 -25.15 -32.09 -23.31
CA ASN A 787 -25.06 -31.00 -22.35
C ASN A 787 -25.28 -31.47 -20.90
N TYR A 788 -26.24 -32.39 -20.70
CA TYR A 788 -26.43 -32.97 -19.36
C TYR A 788 -25.24 -33.84 -18.92
N LEU A 789 -24.61 -34.62 -19.81
CA LEU A 789 -23.42 -35.39 -19.50
C LEU A 789 -22.24 -34.49 -19.16
N GLN A 790 -22.06 -33.38 -19.86
CA GLN A 790 -21.02 -32.40 -19.52
C GLN A 790 -21.21 -31.80 -18.11
N LYS A 791 -22.47 -31.50 -17.75
CA LYS A 791 -22.78 -31.01 -16.40
C LYS A 791 -22.60 -32.12 -15.36
N ALA A 792 -22.99 -33.34 -15.68
CA ALA A 792 -22.73 -34.50 -14.81
C ALA A 792 -21.22 -34.68 -14.54
N ALA A 793 -20.39 -34.70 -15.57
CA ALA A 793 -18.96 -34.85 -15.44
C ALA A 793 -18.34 -33.75 -14.57
N ASN A 794 -18.72 -32.49 -14.77
CA ASN A 794 -18.26 -31.36 -13.97
C ASN A 794 -18.67 -31.43 -12.49
N ALA A 795 -19.83 -32.01 -12.19
CA ALA A 795 -20.31 -32.20 -10.83
C ALA A 795 -19.64 -33.40 -10.16
N LEU A 796 -19.56 -34.54 -10.87
CA LEU A 796 -19.00 -35.80 -10.36
C LEU A 796 -17.51 -35.73 -10.03
N ILE A 797 -16.73 -35.01 -10.83
CA ILE A 797 -15.30 -34.79 -10.52
C ILE A 797 -15.12 -33.99 -9.22
N LYS A 798 -16.02 -33.04 -8.94
CA LYS A 798 -16.00 -32.24 -7.70
C LYS A 798 -16.37 -33.04 -6.47
N THR A 799 -17.23 -34.03 -6.62
CA THR A 799 -17.67 -34.92 -5.52
C THR A 799 -16.77 -36.15 -5.36
N GLY A 800 -15.78 -36.33 -6.24
CA GLY A 800 -14.86 -37.48 -6.20
C GLY A 800 -15.47 -38.77 -6.69
N ASN A 801 -16.65 -38.78 -7.31
CA ASN A 801 -17.28 -39.97 -7.89
C ASN A 801 -16.68 -40.26 -9.28
N LEU A 802 -15.41 -40.76 -9.27
CA LEU A 802 -14.62 -40.98 -10.48
C LEU A 802 -15.22 -42.07 -11.39
N GLU A 803 -15.80 -43.14 -10.82
CA GLU A 803 -16.41 -44.22 -11.63
C GLU A 803 -17.54 -43.68 -12.51
N LEU A 804 -18.47 -42.93 -11.92
CA LEU A 804 -19.60 -42.38 -12.70
C LEU A 804 -19.15 -41.27 -13.63
N TYR A 805 -18.08 -40.55 -13.27
CA TYR A 805 -17.44 -39.57 -14.15
C TYR A 805 -16.89 -40.22 -15.42
N GLU A 806 -16.14 -41.32 -15.28
CA GLU A 806 -15.60 -42.06 -16.42
C GLU A 806 -16.71 -42.57 -17.34
N ARG A 807 -17.76 -43.09 -16.75
CA ARG A 807 -18.95 -43.56 -17.49
C ARG A 807 -19.64 -42.39 -18.22
N ALA A 808 -19.70 -41.20 -17.63
CA ALA A 808 -20.28 -40.03 -18.29
C ALA A 808 -19.44 -39.58 -19.50
N VAL A 809 -18.11 -39.62 -19.36
CA VAL A 809 -17.17 -39.32 -20.44
C VAL A 809 -17.26 -40.35 -21.58
N GLU A 810 -17.36 -41.63 -21.24
CA GLU A 810 -17.53 -42.74 -22.23
C GLU A 810 -18.85 -42.51 -23.04
N TRP A 811 -19.95 -42.14 -22.38
CA TRP A 811 -21.20 -41.86 -23.07
C TRP A 811 -21.12 -40.61 -23.95
N MET A 812 -20.38 -39.57 -23.52
CA MET A 812 -20.17 -38.39 -24.36
C MET A 812 -19.39 -38.78 -25.66
N LEU A 813 -18.38 -39.62 -25.55
CA LEU A 813 -17.63 -40.10 -26.72
C LEU A 813 -18.49 -40.97 -27.65
N LYS A 814 -19.42 -41.78 -27.10
CA LYS A 814 -20.35 -42.61 -27.93
C LYS A 814 -21.39 -41.77 -28.65
N MET A 815 -21.74 -40.59 -28.12
CA MET A 815 -22.72 -39.69 -28.67
C MET A 815 -22.12 -38.66 -29.64
N GLN A 816 -20.82 -38.44 -29.66
CA GLN A 816 -20.13 -37.63 -30.65
C GLN A 816 -20.02 -38.39 -31.99
#